data_528afd2ca0e96dbdc5aaaf663debd71f
#
_entry.id   528afd2ca0e96dbdc5aaaf663debd71f
#
_cell.length_a   1.000
_cell.length_b   1.000
_cell.length_c   1.000
_cell.angle_alpha   90.00
_cell.angle_beta   90.00
_cell.angle_gamma   90.00
#
_symmetry.space_group_name_H-M   'P 1'
#
loop_
_entity.id
_entity.type
_entity.pdbx_description
1 polymer ?
#
loop_
_entity_poly.entity_id
_entity_poly.type
_entity_poly.pdbx_seq_one_letter_code
_entity_poly.pdbx_strand_id
1 'polypeptide(L)'
;MKPFSSLSFGFAVAILIAAQPACSSKSSGGGGSGGKYGTGGIPSSGGSSGNGGTTAAGGTIGSGGAAGNSGGTTGSMDAAAGGATGTGGTIASGGTIASGGTTGGSGGTTGGPDAGMGGVPGKGGSAAGGAGGSGQDAPQGSGGNTSGTGGAGPGSGGAPLTGGSTGSGGNGLGGNTGTGGAAGGTTGNTDGGTSGVVACPDLPGAERSTLYSITANGAPLFVEKLSKFSPEMQVHYAYASLSGTGAATIAVTVSETFSTYKLSPKSRQISATKSGNTITFSSGPNYLILQVDSKELLFILLDAEETNPPHVGDANVKSLADYTVDNTGATLVTSKIQSAINAASGATQNILYVPPGKYTVGELWLKSNMTMYLACGAILYGSSNTGDFNTGSGGINIEGMQHSLIRMYQIKNTNLLGRGVLDSNGVAIRAAGLNASLLKIEQSSSITVDGIVVRDSSYWNTLSYRSDQVTIQNYKVINCRPTTTTYNNTDGVDFVESTNGTLYNAFLYTGDDGMAPKNEDSNGTINCKNLMHQHIVVYNNSVGCKIGTNSMGQSMDSITFKDVDVVKAGRAMTIEAYDTAVVSNTTFEDIRVEAADSMLINLALDVPPTWRTAADTGVYKDTYFTNVSSDVKQVVSLHGKSSTVNITGVHFSNFTVQGKAITSQTDTDASWDINAYV
;
A
#
# COMPACT_ATOMS: atom_id res chain seq x y z
N MET A 1 -12.73 31.80 -32.08
CA MET A 1 -12.23 31.09 -30.91
C MET A 1 -11.77 32.13 -29.90
N LYS A 2 -12.57 32.37 -28.87
CA LYS A 2 -12.23 33.30 -27.79
C LYS A 2 -11.67 32.45 -26.65
N PRO A 3 -10.62 32.87 -25.93
CA PRO A 3 -10.08 32.09 -24.82
C PRO A 3 -11.03 32.16 -23.61
N PHE A 4 -11.29 31.05 -22.98
CA PHE A 4 -11.99 30.97 -21.71
C PHE A 4 -11.06 31.54 -20.62
N SER A 5 -11.54 32.58 -19.96
CA SER A 5 -10.90 33.11 -18.75
C SER A 5 -11.16 32.17 -17.58
N SER A 6 -10.10 31.63 -16.98
CA SER A 6 -10.13 30.93 -15.71
C SER A 6 -10.58 31.91 -14.62
N LEU A 7 -11.74 31.67 -14.00
CA LEU A 7 -12.12 32.35 -12.78
C LEU A 7 -11.42 31.64 -11.60
N SER A 8 -10.38 32.25 -11.11
CA SER A 8 -9.78 31.86 -9.82
C SER A 8 -10.54 32.58 -8.72
N PHE A 9 -11.19 31.83 -7.84
CA PHE A 9 -11.81 32.39 -6.65
C PHE A 9 -10.77 32.47 -5.53
N GLY A 10 -10.25 33.65 -5.30
CA GLY A 10 -9.51 33.94 -4.09
C GLY A 10 -10.51 34.35 -3.00
N PHE A 11 -10.60 33.57 -1.93
CA PHE A 11 -11.42 33.95 -0.78
C PHE A 11 -10.69 35.02 0.03
N ALA A 12 -11.11 36.25 -0.12
CA ALA A 12 -10.77 37.31 0.81
C ALA A 12 -11.86 37.30 1.92
N VAL A 13 -11.50 36.87 3.12
CA VAL A 13 -12.39 36.90 4.27
C VAL A 13 -12.55 38.33 4.75
N ALA A 14 -13.69 38.95 4.48
CA ALA A 14 -14.11 40.18 5.15
C ALA A 14 -14.85 39.81 6.46
N ILE A 15 -14.20 40.05 7.59
CA ILE A 15 -14.72 39.81 8.92
C ILE A 15 -15.82 40.84 9.22
N LEU A 16 -17.08 40.40 9.32
CA LEU A 16 -18.15 41.14 9.94
C LEU A 16 -18.36 40.58 11.36
N ILE A 17 -17.88 41.30 12.34
CA ILE A 17 -18.11 40.97 13.75
C ILE A 17 -19.54 41.37 14.11
N ALA A 18 -20.43 40.39 14.32
CA ALA A 18 -21.69 40.57 15.00
C ALA A 18 -21.63 39.89 16.37
N ALA A 19 -21.58 40.68 17.40
CA ALA A 19 -21.67 40.24 18.78
C ALA A 19 -23.05 39.64 19.08
N GLN A 20 -23.06 38.44 19.62
CA GLN A 20 -24.27 37.86 20.23
C GLN A 20 -24.00 37.45 21.68
N PRO A 21 -24.98 37.59 22.59
CA PRO A 21 -24.75 37.52 24.02
C PRO A 21 -24.79 36.11 24.59
N ALA A 22 -24.04 35.93 25.66
CA ALA A 22 -23.96 34.73 26.47
C ALA A 22 -25.33 34.34 27.05
N CYS A 23 -25.68 33.07 26.95
CA CYS A 23 -26.75 32.45 27.73
C CYS A 23 -26.21 31.34 28.60
N SER A 24 -26.26 31.58 29.88
CA SER A 24 -25.98 30.66 30.98
C SER A 24 -27.04 29.56 31.07
N SER A 25 -26.66 28.30 31.16
CA SER A 25 -27.59 27.23 31.53
C SER A 25 -27.34 26.76 32.97
N LYS A 26 -28.36 26.91 33.78
CA LYS A 26 -28.48 26.33 35.11
C LYS A 26 -28.82 24.85 35.06
N SER A 27 -28.14 24.08 35.90
CA SER A 27 -28.53 22.74 36.31
C SER A 27 -29.80 22.75 37.19
N SER A 28 -30.69 21.79 37.00
CA SER A 28 -31.62 21.34 38.01
C SER A 28 -31.93 19.85 37.87
N GLY A 29 -31.75 19.14 38.99
CA GLY A 29 -32.01 17.71 39.11
C GLY A 29 -33.44 17.42 39.59
N GLY A 30 -33.74 16.16 39.75
CA GLY A 30 -34.92 15.50 40.30
C GLY A 30 -35.47 14.46 39.32
N GLY A 31 -35.58 13.20 39.56
CA GLY A 31 -36.00 12.48 40.72
C GLY A 31 -37.24 11.65 40.38
N GLY A 32 -37.13 10.31 40.48
CA GLY A 32 -38.24 9.54 41.01
C GLY A 32 -38.97 8.55 40.12
N SER A 33 -38.86 7.27 40.52
CA SER A 33 -39.88 6.19 40.57
C SER A 33 -40.42 5.64 39.26
N GLY A 34 -40.38 4.36 38.95
CA GLY A 34 -40.76 3.19 39.73
C GLY A 34 -41.84 2.45 38.95
N GLY A 35 -41.71 1.17 38.70
CA GLY A 35 -42.76 0.36 38.09
C GLY A 35 -42.31 -1.06 37.74
N LYS A 36 -42.54 -1.96 38.68
CA LYS A 36 -42.44 -3.42 38.54
C LYS A 36 -43.54 -4.00 37.66
N TYR A 37 -43.30 -5.21 37.18
CA TYR A 37 -44.10 -6.44 37.02
C TYR A 37 -43.47 -7.22 35.86
N GLY A 38 -43.22 -8.53 35.92
CA GLY A 38 -43.63 -9.62 36.74
C GLY A 38 -43.70 -10.88 35.86
N THR A 39 -42.95 -11.87 36.24
CA THR A 39 -43.21 -13.29 36.32
C THR A 39 -43.66 -14.12 35.11
N GLY A 40 -43.03 -15.28 35.01
CA GLY A 40 -43.52 -16.58 34.55
C GLY A 40 -42.72 -17.15 33.38
N GLY A 41 -42.17 -18.35 33.35
CA GLY A 41 -42.26 -19.52 34.19
C GLY A 41 -41.67 -20.68 33.36
N ILE A 42 -40.94 -21.56 34.00
CA ILE A 42 -40.35 -22.80 33.51
C ILE A 42 -41.45 -23.87 33.37
N PRO A 43 -41.32 -24.96 32.60
CA PRO A 43 -40.63 -26.18 32.98
C PRO A 43 -39.95 -26.97 31.79
N SER A 44 -38.75 -27.54 31.98
CA SER A 44 -38.34 -28.87 32.48
C SER A 44 -38.93 -30.10 31.81
N SER A 45 -38.03 -30.93 31.35
CA SER A 45 -37.92 -32.39 31.39
C SER A 45 -37.12 -32.85 30.15
N GLY A 46 -36.18 -33.72 30.21
CA GLY A 46 -35.81 -34.84 30.95
C GLY A 46 -35.09 -35.80 30.03
N GLY A 47 -34.04 -36.37 30.43
CA GLY A 47 -33.70 -37.74 30.65
C GLY A 47 -32.87 -38.34 29.54
N SER A 48 -31.71 -38.75 29.84
CA SER A 48 -31.29 -40.00 30.46
C SER A 48 -30.47 -40.91 29.52
N SER A 49 -29.35 -41.33 30.03
CA SER A 49 -28.62 -42.60 30.04
C SER A 49 -27.79 -42.92 28.80
N GLY A 50 -26.60 -43.44 28.87
CA GLY A 50 -25.80 -44.01 29.93
C GLY A 50 -24.61 -44.77 29.36
N ASN A 51 -23.63 -45.00 30.19
CA ASN A 51 -22.68 -46.13 30.24
C ASN A 51 -21.67 -46.26 29.09
N GLY A 52 -20.45 -46.53 29.34
CA GLY A 52 -19.57 -47.05 30.38
C GLY A 52 -18.19 -47.16 29.81
N GLY A 53 -17.22 -46.98 30.54
CA GLY A 53 -16.43 -47.93 31.29
C GLY A 53 -15.02 -48.01 30.74
N THR A 54 -14.17 -47.77 31.60
CA THR A 54 -13.02 -48.39 32.30
C THR A 54 -11.69 -48.31 31.59
N THR A 55 -10.66 -47.96 32.17
CA THR A 55 -9.70 -48.19 33.26
C THR A 55 -8.32 -47.86 32.71
N ALA A 56 -7.31 -47.45 33.34
CA ALA A 56 -6.89 -47.19 34.67
C ALA A 56 -5.42 -46.69 34.66
N ALA A 57 -5.05 -45.97 35.67
CA ALA A 57 -3.81 -45.93 36.40
C ALA A 57 -2.60 -45.19 35.71
N GLY A 58 -1.88 -44.37 36.37
CA GLY A 58 -1.70 -43.95 37.71
C GLY A 58 -0.52 -43.04 37.83
N GLY A 59 -0.48 -42.31 38.94
CA GLY A 59 0.71 -41.88 39.66
C GLY A 59 1.09 -40.41 39.46
N THR A 60 0.65 -39.61 40.34
CA THR A 60 1.14 -39.00 41.59
C THR A 60 2.33 -38.10 41.41
N ILE A 61 2.28 -36.99 41.85
CA ILE A 61 2.48 -36.08 43.03
C ILE A 61 3.19 -34.82 42.51
N GLY A 62 2.94 -33.64 42.88
CA GLY A 62 2.29 -32.97 43.92
C GLY A 62 2.54 -31.46 43.87
N SER A 63 1.67 -30.76 44.49
CA SER A 63 1.74 -29.49 45.23
C SER A 63 2.50 -28.34 44.58
N GLY A 64 1.98 -27.19 44.54
CA GLY A 64 0.99 -26.44 45.26
C GLY A 64 1.25 -24.95 45.05
N GLY A 65 0.25 -24.14 45.21
CA GLY A 65 0.47 -22.72 45.56
C GLY A 65 -0.18 -21.69 44.65
N ALA A 66 -1.39 -21.39 44.97
CA ALA A 66 -2.00 -20.10 45.26
C ALA A 66 -1.86 -18.91 44.32
N ALA A 67 -2.97 -18.59 43.75
CA ALA A 67 -3.74 -17.33 43.68
C ALA A 67 -2.98 -15.98 43.73
N GLY A 68 -3.22 -15.18 42.73
CA GLY A 68 -3.03 -13.75 42.74
C GLY A 68 -3.84 -13.11 41.63
N ASN A 69 -4.98 -12.63 42.05
CA ASN A 69 -5.93 -11.88 41.24
C ASN A 69 -5.46 -10.43 41.13
N SER A 70 -5.39 -9.86 39.94
CA SER A 70 -5.63 -8.41 39.77
C SER A 70 -5.96 -8.09 38.32
N GLY A 71 -7.09 -7.47 38.17
CA GLY A 71 -7.67 -6.97 36.95
C GLY A 71 -6.80 -5.93 36.26
N GLY A 72 -6.74 -6.05 34.97
CA GLY A 72 -6.19 -5.04 34.07
C GLY A 72 -7.21 -4.76 32.99
N THR A 73 -7.74 -3.59 33.05
CA THR A 73 -8.59 -2.96 32.07
C THR A 73 -7.96 -3.00 30.67
N THR A 74 -8.70 -3.55 29.74
CA THR A 74 -8.39 -3.51 28.32
C THR A 74 -8.57 -2.08 27.80
N GLY A 75 -7.47 -1.39 27.59
CA GLY A 75 -7.44 -0.16 26.81
C GLY A 75 -7.28 -0.50 25.33
N SER A 76 -8.22 -0.05 24.53
CA SER A 76 -8.14 -0.02 23.07
C SER A 76 -6.98 0.87 22.66
N MET A 77 -5.95 0.28 22.04
CA MET A 77 -4.87 1.04 21.43
C MET A 77 -5.18 1.18 19.95
N ASP A 78 -5.62 2.36 19.57
CA ASP A 78 -5.39 2.86 18.22
C ASP A 78 -3.89 3.16 18.13
N ALA A 79 -3.17 2.27 17.49
CA ALA A 79 -1.73 2.37 17.40
C ALA A 79 -1.34 3.35 16.30
N ALA A 80 -1.13 4.57 16.69
CA ALA A 80 -0.10 5.37 16.06
C ALA A 80 1.03 5.48 17.07
N ALA A 81 2.21 5.04 16.65
CA ALA A 81 3.38 4.98 17.47
C ALA A 81 3.76 6.34 18.03
N GLY A 82 3.61 6.48 19.29
CA GLY A 82 4.23 7.56 20.04
C GLY A 82 5.28 6.98 20.96
N GLY A 83 6.56 7.19 20.66
CA GLY A 83 7.66 6.85 21.55
C GLY A 83 7.54 7.64 22.85
N ALA A 84 7.30 6.95 23.96
CA ALA A 84 7.40 7.51 25.28
C ALA A 84 8.85 7.41 25.77
N THR A 85 9.52 8.53 25.82
CA THR A 85 10.72 8.73 26.66
C THR A 85 10.27 8.81 28.12
N GLY A 86 10.47 7.74 28.83
CA GLY A 86 10.32 7.73 30.28
C GLY A 86 11.66 8.03 30.93
N THR A 87 11.75 9.21 31.52
CA THR A 87 12.83 9.58 32.44
C THR A 87 12.49 9.14 33.86
N GLY A 88 13.45 8.42 34.47
CA GLY A 88 13.74 8.55 35.89
C GLY A 88 12.96 7.69 36.86
N GLY A 89 13.62 6.82 37.49
CA GLY A 89 13.19 6.14 38.71
C GLY A 89 14.34 5.35 39.34
N THR A 90 14.96 5.97 40.25
CA THR A 90 15.92 5.58 41.28
C THR A 90 15.88 4.13 41.74
N ILE A 91 17.08 3.60 41.79
CA ILE A 91 17.82 2.70 42.68
C ILE A 91 17.08 2.23 43.94
N ALA A 92 17.11 0.94 44.19
CA ALA A 92 17.31 0.36 45.49
C ALA A 92 18.04 -0.99 45.38
N SER A 93 19.10 -1.02 46.08
CA SER A 93 20.12 -2.01 46.37
C SER A 93 19.60 -3.27 47.05
N GLY A 94 20.32 -4.36 46.86
CA GLY A 94 20.50 -5.35 47.93
C GLY A 94 20.40 -6.80 47.53
N GLY A 95 21.49 -7.53 47.73
CA GLY A 95 21.46 -8.97 47.95
C GLY A 95 22.44 -9.78 47.11
N THR A 96 23.66 -9.77 47.45
CA THR A 96 24.65 -10.83 47.76
C THR A 96 24.08 -12.25 47.81
N ILE A 97 24.76 -13.27 47.36
CA ILE A 97 25.91 -14.07 47.73
C ILE A 97 25.99 -15.29 46.86
N ALA A 98 27.02 -15.68 46.37
CA ALA A 98 28.26 -16.47 46.58
C ALA A 98 28.13 -17.78 45.80
N SER A 99 29.09 -18.31 45.22
CA SER A 99 30.46 -18.64 45.42
C SER A 99 30.81 -19.94 44.68
N GLY A 100 31.98 -20.00 44.25
CA GLY A 100 32.80 -21.21 44.04
C GLY A 100 32.96 -21.59 42.57
N GLY A 101 34.09 -21.75 42.04
CA GLY A 101 35.45 -21.84 42.42
C GLY A 101 36.24 -22.40 41.27
N THR A 102 37.43 -21.89 41.14
CA THR A 102 38.72 -22.53 40.82
C THR A 102 38.88 -23.20 39.47
N THR A 103 39.94 -23.03 38.76
CA THR A 103 41.37 -22.84 38.91
C THR A 103 41.97 -22.52 37.54
N GLY A 104 42.89 -21.69 37.36
CA GLY A 104 44.33 -21.62 37.39
C GLY A 104 44.80 -21.43 35.95
N GLY A 105 45.78 -20.68 35.58
CA GLY A 105 46.93 -20.11 36.19
C GLY A 105 47.77 -19.43 35.11
N SER A 106 48.55 -18.46 35.57
CA SER A 106 49.87 -17.99 35.21
C SER A 106 50.15 -17.54 33.77
N GLY A 107 50.77 -16.45 33.57
CA GLY A 107 51.73 -15.55 34.06
C GLY A 107 52.12 -14.62 32.96
N GLY A 108 52.41 -13.43 33.20
CA GLY A 108 53.59 -12.77 33.62
C GLY A 108 53.88 -11.63 32.65
N THR A 109 53.96 -10.50 33.20
CA THR A 109 55.00 -9.46 33.38
C THR A 109 55.07 -8.44 32.23
N THR A 110 54.94 -7.25 32.54
CA THR A 110 55.65 -6.10 33.06
C THR A 110 55.63 -4.90 32.10
N GLY A 111 55.40 -3.73 32.68
CA GLY A 111 55.98 -2.47 32.24
C GLY A 111 55.02 -1.32 32.06
N GLY A 112 54.77 -0.54 33.10
CA GLY A 112 54.44 0.87 32.97
C GLY A 112 55.71 1.71 33.20
N PRO A 113 55.66 3.01 33.53
CA PRO A 113 54.58 4.04 33.35
C PRO A 113 55.10 5.31 32.62
N ASP A 114 54.29 6.33 32.50
CA ASP A 114 54.45 7.76 32.85
C ASP A 114 53.71 8.66 31.87
N ALA A 115 52.81 9.41 32.31
CA ALA A 115 52.74 10.77 32.83
C ALA A 115 53.02 11.91 31.81
N GLY A 116 52.06 12.86 31.78
CA GLY A 116 52.36 14.24 31.42
C GLY A 116 51.25 14.94 30.63
N MET A 117 50.29 15.48 31.28
CA MET A 117 49.92 16.88 31.45
C MET A 117 50.08 17.84 30.25
N GLY A 118 48.96 18.48 29.87
CA GLY A 118 48.88 19.95 29.98
C GLY A 118 48.72 20.74 28.68
N GLY A 119 47.67 21.51 28.61
CA GLY A 119 47.74 22.83 28.06
C GLY A 119 46.83 23.23 26.90
N VAL A 120 45.76 23.93 27.22
CA VAL A 120 44.98 24.88 26.39
C VAL A 120 45.53 26.30 26.73
N PRO A 121 45.30 27.41 26.03
CA PRO A 121 44.75 27.76 24.71
C PRO A 121 45.55 28.89 23.98
N GLY A 122 45.12 29.27 22.80
CA GLY A 122 45.61 30.53 22.19
C GLY A 122 44.94 30.96 20.92
N LYS A 123 44.28 32.08 21.02
CA LYS A 123 43.62 32.88 19.98
C LYS A 123 44.61 33.50 19.02
N GLY A 124 44.12 33.82 17.77
CA GLY A 124 44.37 35.12 17.15
C GLY A 124 45.06 35.12 15.82
N GLY A 125 44.47 35.85 14.90
CA GLY A 125 45.19 36.73 14.04
C GLY A 125 44.95 36.64 12.54
N SER A 126 44.28 37.62 12.07
CA SER A 126 44.02 38.11 10.71
C SER A 126 45.26 38.32 9.85
N ALA A 127 45.05 38.30 8.55
CA ALA A 127 45.27 39.33 7.52
C ALA A 127 45.89 38.80 6.23
N ALA A 128 45.15 38.91 5.18
CA ALA A 128 45.31 39.82 4.04
C ALA A 128 46.49 39.59 3.09
N GLY A 129 46.14 39.50 1.82
CA GLY A 129 46.86 40.18 0.78
C GLY A 129 47.52 39.37 -0.29
N GLY A 130 47.14 39.67 -1.54
CA GLY A 130 48.07 39.58 -2.62
C GLY A 130 47.60 38.98 -3.92
N ALA A 131 47.30 39.85 -4.79
CA ALA A 131 46.94 39.83 -6.18
C ALA A 131 47.99 39.25 -7.15
N GLY A 132 47.55 38.96 -8.37
CA GLY A 132 48.33 39.03 -9.59
C GLY A 132 48.49 37.72 -10.32
N GLY A 133 47.94 37.58 -11.48
CA GLY A 133 48.37 37.92 -12.76
C GLY A 133 47.99 36.86 -13.80
N SER A 134 47.20 37.22 -14.71
CA SER A 134 47.19 37.15 -16.18
C SER A 134 48.00 36.04 -16.88
N GLY A 135 47.35 35.45 -17.91
CA GLY A 135 48.01 34.76 -19.00
C GLY A 135 47.01 34.00 -19.90
N GLN A 136 46.67 34.66 -20.96
CA GLN A 136 45.99 34.19 -22.17
C GLN A 136 46.78 33.08 -22.83
N ASP A 137 46.09 32.15 -23.53
CA ASP A 137 46.14 32.01 -24.99
C ASP A 137 45.25 30.83 -25.47
N ALA A 138 44.40 31.14 -26.41
CA ALA A 138 43.78 30.21 -27.31
C ALA A 138 44.68 30.03 -28.57
N PRO A 139 44.51 29.03 -29.40
CA PRO A 139 43.90 29.35 -30.68
C PRO A 139 42.90 28.32 -31.26
N GLN A 140 42.12 28.89 -32.11
CA GLN A 140 41.18 28.48 -33.12
C GLN A 140 41.74 27.51 -34.18
N GLY A 141 40.75 26.83 -34.83
CA GLY A 141 40.85 26.27 -36.17
C GLY A 141 39.55 25.53 -36.48
N SER A 142 38.54 26.14 -37.05
CA SER A 142 38.11 26.29 -38.46
C SER A 142 38.13 24.93 -39.20
N GLY A 143 37.13 24.44 -39.83
CA GLY A 143 35.98 24.88 -40.50
C GLY A 143 35.52 23.73 -41.41
N GLY A 144 34.36 23.83 -41.98
CA GLY A 144 33.99 22.98 -43.11
C GLY A 144 32.52 22.64 -43.18
N ASN A 145 31.79 23.51 -43.75
CA ASN A 145 30.41 23.42 -44.20
C ASN A 145 30.36 22.71 -45.55
N THR A 146 29.41 21.82 -45.82
CA THR A 146 28.72 21.77 -47.10
C THR A 146 27.35 21.15 -47.03
N SER A 147 26.42 21.93 -47.41
CA SER A 147 25.03 21.68 -47.78
C SER A 147 24.87 20.79 -49.01
N GLY A 148 23.78 20.02 -49.02
CA GLY A 148 23.29 19.35 -50.23
C GLY A 148 21.78 19.06 -50.11
N THR A 149 21.05 19.89 -50.82
CA THR A 149 19.61 19.88 -51.04
C THR A 149 19.20 18.89 -52.13
N GLY A 150 17.97 18.35 -52.01
CA GLY A 150 17.14 18.05 -53.18
C GLY A 150 16.70 16.66 -53.36
N GLY A 151 15.42 16.40 -53.35
CA GLY A 151 14.62 16.10 -54.47
C GLY A 151 13.50 15.11 -54.16
N ALA A 152 12.31 15.60 -54.37
CA ALA A 152 11.06 14.86 -54.27
C ALA A 152 10.72 14.06 -55.53
N GLY A 153 9.79 13.08 -55.34
CA GLY A 153 8.82 12.77 -56.37
C GLY A 153 8.66 11.29 -56.77
N PRO A 154 7.50 10.91 -57.26
CA PRO A 154 6.79 9.68 -56.85
C PRO A 154 6.64 8.64 -57.98
N GLY A 155 6.17 7.44 -57.63
CA GLY A 155 5.78 6.44 -58.63
C GLY A 155 5.25 5.19 -57.92
N SER A 156 4.00 5.03 -57.79
CA SER A 156 2.92 4.28 -58.49
C SER A 156 3.22 2.82 -58.83
N GLY A 157 2.40 1.90 -58.27
CA GLY A 157 1.73 0.87 -59.03
C GLY A 157 2.21 -0.56 -58.91
N GLY A 158 1.27 -1.45 -58.57
CA GLY A 158 1.32 -2.82 -58.97
C GLY A 158 0.84 -3.87 -57.96
N ALA A 159 -0.44 -4.19 -58.03
CA ALA A 159 -1.03 -5.44 -57.51
C ALA A 159 -1.08 -6.46 -58.65
N PRO A 160 -1.67 -7.65 -58.48
CA PRO A 160 -1.45 -8.80 -57.62
C PRO A 160 -1.19 -10.08 -58.46
N LEU A 161 -0.76 -11.16 -57.82
CA LEU A 161 -0.90 -12.50 -58.45
C LEU A 161 -1.37 -13.55 -57.43
N THR A 162 -2.44 -14.18 -57.85
CA THR A 162 -3.15 -15.36 -57.35
C THR A 162 -2.44 -16.66 -57.70
N GLY A 163 -2.69 -17.71 -56.91
CA GLY A 163 -2.47 -19.10 -57.25
C GLY A 163 -2.17 -19.90 -55.97
N GLY A 164 -2.93 -20.71 -55.40
CA GLY A 164 -3.81 -21.78 -55.73
C GLY A 164 -3.08 -23.11 -55.86
N SER A 165 -3.12 -23.98 -54.82
CA SER A 165 -3.20 -25.43 -55.09
C SER A 165 -3.48 -26.24 -53.80
N THR A 166 -4.46 -27.05 -53.91
CA THR A 166 -5.00 -28.09 -53.04
C THR A 166 -4.09 -29.34 -52.95
N GLY A 167 -4.09 -30.00 -51.78
CA GLY A 167 -3.54 -31.35 -51.63
C GLY A 167 -4.10 -32.04 -50.38
N SER A 168 -5.01 -32.94 -50.62
CA SER A 168 -5.69 -33.81 -49.65
C SER A 168 -4.96 -35.15 -49.42
N GLY A 169 -5.20 -35.76 -48.26
CA GLY A 169 -4.96 -37.20 -47.97
C GLY A 169 -4.00 -37.40 -46.82
N GLY A 170 -4.24 -38.24 -45.85
CA GLY A 170 -5.11 -39.34 -45.64
C GLY A 170 -4.78 -40.01 -44.31
N ASN A 171 -5.70 -40.73 -43.76
CA ASN A 171 -5.78 -41.53 -42.55
C ASN A 171 -4.58 -42.39 -42.15
N GLY A 172 -4.39 -42.52 -40.82
CA GLY A 172 -3.60 -43.59 -40.22
C GLY A 172 -3.90 -43.76 -38.75
N LEU A 173 -4.75 -44.72 -38.46
CA LEU A 173 -5.02 -45.24 -37.11
C LEU A 173 -3.84 -46.06 -36.59
N GLY A 174 -3.47 -45.90 -35.31
CA GLY A 174 -2.56 -46.80 -34.63
C GLY A 174 -2.48 -46.51 -33.14
N GLY A 175 -3.22 -47.26 -32.33
CA GLY A 175 -3.16 -47.17 -30.89
C GLY A 175 -1.89 -47.83 -30.34
N ASN A 176 -1.39 -47.32 -29.22
CA ASN A 176 -0.70 -48.16 -28.25
C ASN A 176 -0.81 -47.57 -26.84
N THR A 177 -1.29 -48.39 -25.93
CA THR A 177 -1.36 -48.21 -24.49
C THR A 177 0.04 -48.33 -23.89
N GLY A 178 0.45 -47.35 -23.11
CA GLY A 178 1.68 -47.41 -22.31
C GLY A 178 1.48 -46.61 -21.00
N THR A 179 1.41 -47.33 -19.91
CA THR A 179 1.37 -46.82 -18.54
C THR A 179 2.75 -46.32 -18.09
N GLY A 180 2.73 -45.20 -17.37
CA GLY A 180 3.74 -44.92 -16.33
C GLY A 180 4.75 -43.81 -16.65
N GLY A 181 4.78 -42.80 -15.79
CA GLY A 181 5.89 -41.88 -15.66
C GLY A 181 5.45 -40.44 -15.45
N ALA A 182 5.46 -40.03 -14.19
CA ALA A 182 5.35 -38.60 -13.83
C ALA A 182 6.53 -37.82 -14.43
N ALA A 183 6.23 -37.01 -15.43
CA ALA A 183 7.17 -36.02 -15.94
C ALA A 183 6.54 -34.65 -15.72
N GLY A 184 7.29 -33.77 -15.04
CA GLY A 184 6.93 -32.39 -14.84
C GLY A 184 6.65 -31.70 -16.18
N GLY A 185 5.41 -31.35 -16.39
CA GLY A 185 5.00 -30.58 -17.55
C GLY A 185 5.53 -29.17 -17.46
N THR A 186 6.46 -28.81 -18.30
CA THR A 186 6.70 -27.45 -18.70
C THR A 186 5.45 -26.98 -19.45
N THR A 187 4.50 -26.39 -18.72
CA THR A 187 3.48 -25.57 -19.36
C THR A 187 4.13 -24.25 -19.72
N GLY A 188 4.70 -24.21 -20.92
CA GLY A 188 5.00 -22.94 -21.56
C GLY A 188 3.74 -22.09 -21.56
N ASN A 189 3.93 -20.80 -21.31
CA ASN A 189 2.95 -19.77 -21.51
C ASN A 189 2.28 -20.07 -22.88
N THR A 190 1.02 -20.49 -22.88
CA THR A 190 0.29 -20.63 -24.14
C THR A 190 0.07 -19.22 -24.63
N ASP A 191 0.79 -18.90 -25.69
CA ASP A 191 0.58 -17.70 -26.49
C ASP A 191 -0.89 -17.38 -26.59
N GLY A 192 -1.19 -16.08 -26.40
CA GLY A 192 -2.54 -15.54 -26.43
C GLY A 192 -3.35 -16.11 -27.58
N GLY A 193 -4.12 -17.12 -27.27
CA GLY A 193 -5.14 -17.60 -28.19
C GLY A 193 -6.01 -16.42 -28.58
N THR A 194 -6.70 -16.50 -29.67
CA THR A 194 -7.57 -15.52 -30.34
C THR A 194 -8.49 -14.66 -29.45
N SER A 195 -8.42 -14.81 -28.14
CA SER A 195 -9.22 -14.08 -27.15
C SER A 195 -8.68 -12.70 -26.76
N GLY A 196 -7.40 -12.40 -26.99
CA GLY A 196 -6.81 -11.14 -26.50
C GLY A 196 -6.76 -11.01 -24.97
N VAL A 197 -6.80 -12.13 -24.25
CA VAL A 197 -6.77 -12.19 -22.78
C VAL A 197 -5.66 -13.13 -22.34
N VAL A 198 -4.77 -12.63 -21.48
CA VAL A 198 -3.74 -13.41 -20.79
C VAL A 198 -4.24 -13.67 -19.37
N ALA A 199 -4.79 -14.85 -19.14
CA ALA A 199 -5.23 -15.29 -17.83
C ALA A 199 -4.06 -15.86 -17.03
N CYS A 200 -4.01 -15.54 -15.74
CA CYS A 200 -3.07 -16.20 -14.84
C CYS A 200 -3.51 -17.63 -14.53
N PRO A 201 -2.54 -18.53 -14.31
CA PRO A 201 -2.88 -19.85 -13.76
C PRO A 201 -3.49 -19.72 -12.38
N ASP A 202 -4.22 -20.75 -11.95
CA ASP A 202 -4.78 -20.83 -10.59
C ASP A 202 -3.67 -20.65 -9.57
N LEU A 203 -3.92 -19.80 -8.58
CA LEU A 203 -2.94 -19.54 -7.52
C LEU A 203 -2.85 -20.75 -6.58
N PRO A 204 -1.65 -21.30 -6.35
CA PRO A 204 -1.50 -22.48 -5.52
C PRO A 204 -1.97 -22.27 -4.08
N GLY A 205 -2.92 -23.12 -3.64
CA GLY A 205 -3.50 -23.08 -2.30
C GLY A 205 -4.45 -21.91 -2.04
N ALA A 206 -4.84 -21.18 -3.08
CA ALA A 206 -5.86 -20.15 -3.00
C ALA A 206 -7.28 -20.76 -2.98
N GLU A 207 -8.19 -20.14 -2.24
CA GLU A 207 -9.59 -20.54 -2.19
C GLU A 207 -10.33 -20.03 -3.42
N ARG A 208 -10.86 -20.94 -4.23
CA ARG A 208 -11.68 -20.54 -5.39
C ARG A 208 -13.05 -20.06 -4.93
N SER A 209 -13.51 -18.95 -5.51
CA SER A 209 -14.86 -18.45 -5.28
C SER A 209 -15.92 -19.50 -5.67
N THR A 210 -16.89 -19.69 -4.81
CA THR A 210 -18.13 -20.43 -5.09
C THR A 210 -19.29 -19.48 -5.45
N LEU A 211 -19.13 -18.19 -5.16
CA LEU A 211 -20.13 -17.16 -5.41
C LEU A 211 -20.04 -16.58 -6.82
N TYR A 212 -18.83 -16.32 -7.30
CA TYR A 212 -18.58 -15.69 -8.59
C TYR A 212 -17.76 -16.57 -9.52
N SER A 213 -18.14 -16.58 -10.79
CA SER A 213 -17.32 -17.05 -11.91
C SER A 213 -17.24 -15.96 -12.98
N ILE A 214 -16.08 -15.83 -13.62
CA ILE A 214 -15.83 -14.78 -14.63
C ILE A 214 -15.25 -15.40 -15.89
N THR A 215 -15.70 -14.91 -17.04
CA THR A 215 -15.01 -15.10 -18.30
C THR A 215 -14.66 -13.76 -18.93
N ALA A 216 -13.51 -13.70 -19.59
CA ALA A 216 -13.08 -12.57 -20.42
C ALA A 216 -12.91 -13.05 -21.87
N ASN A 217 -13.67 -12.50 -22.80
CA ASN A 217 -13.79 -12.99 -24.18
C ASN A 217 -14.02 -14.52 -24.24
N GLY A 218 -14.81 -15.05 -23.30
CA GLY A 218 -15.10 -16.49 -23.18
C GLY A 218 -14.02 -17.31 -22.46
N ALA A 219 -12.81 -16.80 -22.27
CA ALA A 219 -11.76 -17.47 -21.49
C ALA A 219 -12.08 -17.36 -19.98
N PRO A 220 -12.09 -18.49 -19.22
CA PRO A 220 -12.36 -18.44 -17.78
C PRO A 220 -11.20 -17.81 -17.02
N LEU A 221 -11.52 -16.97 -16.03
CA LEU A 221 -10.57 -16.41 -15.11
C LEU A 221 -10.66 -17.12 -13.76
N PHE A 222 -9.52 -17.25 -13.08
CA PHE A 222 -9.49 -17.67 -11.69
C PHE A 222 -10.08 -16.57 -10.80
N VAL A 223 -11.10 -16.90 -10.02
CA VAL A 223 -11.67 -15.99 -9.02
C VAL A 223 -11.31 -16.51 -7.65
N GLU A 224 -10.45 -15.78 -6.94
CA GLU A 224 -10.06 -16.11 -5.58
C GLU A 224 -11.01 -15.49 -4.56
N LYS A 225 -11.33 -16.23 -3.50
CA LYS A 225 -11.98 -15.71 -2.30
C LYS A 225 -10.93 -15.46 -1.22
N LEU A 226 -10.88 -14.26 -0.69
CA LEU A 226 -10.06 -13.89 0.45
C LEU A 226 -10.86 -14.05 1.75
N SER A 227 -10.91 -15.28 2.26
CA SER A 227 -11.71 -15.68 3.43
C SER A 227 -11.02 -15.43 4.77
N LYS A 228 -9.72 -15.12 4.79
CA LYS A 228 -8.95 -14.83 6.01
C LYS A 228 -9.40 -13.55 6.73
N PHE A 229 -10.07 -12.65 6.02
CA PHE A 229 -10.59 -11.43 6.58
C PHE A 229 -11.84 -11.68 7.41
N SER A 230 -12.25 -10.69 8.23
CA SER A 230 -13.52 -10.80 8.95
C SER A 230 -14.68 -11.05 7.98
N PRO A 231 -15.74 -11.76 8.39
CA PRO A 231 -16.83 -12.09 7.47
C PRO A 231 -17.43 -10.89 6.73
N GLU A 232 -17.50 -9.73 7.38
CA GLU A 232 -18.03 -8.51 6.77
C GLU A 232 -17.10 -7.88 5.73
N MET A 233 -15.86 -8.34 5.66
CA MET A 233 -14.81 -7.79 4.80
C MET A 233 -14.24 -8.82 3.83
N GLN A 234 -14.83 -10.02 3.78
CA GLN A 234 -14.45 -11.01 2.76
C GLN A 234 -14.73 -10.44 1.37
N VAL A 235 -13.80 -10.68 0.48
CA VAL A 235 -13.88 -10.20 -0.90
C VAL A 235 -13.43 -11.29 -1.87
N HIS A 236 -13.84 -11.12 -3.10
CA HIS A 236 -13.39 -11.93 -4.22
C HIS A 236 -12.61 -11.06 -5.19
N TYR A 237 -11.61 -11.62 -5.85
CA TYR A 237 -10.97 -10.91 -6.96
C TYR A 237 -10.57 -11.85 -8.09
N ALA A 238 -10.57 -11.30 -9.29
CA ALA A 238 -10.01 -11.92 -10.48
C ALA A 238 -9.01 -10.97 -11.12
N TYR A 239 -7.94 -11.52 -11.66
CA TYR A 239 -6.90 -10.78 -12.32
C TYR A 239 -6.62 -11.35 -13.72
N ALA A 240 -6.42 -10.48 -14.69
CA ALA A 240 -5.97 -10.83 -16.03
C ALA A 240 -5.24 -9.64 -16.68
N SER A 241 -4.44 -9.92 -17.70
CA SER A 241 -3.91 -8.90 -18.62
C SER A 241 -4.62 -8.97 -19.96
N LEU A 242 -4.83 -7.82 -20.58
CA LEU A 242 -5.47 -7.70 -21.88
C LEU A 242 -4.43 -7.36 -22.94
N SER A 243 -4.34 -8.18 -23.99
CA SER A 243 -3.40 -7.94 -25.08
C SER A 243 -3.96 -6.92 -26.08
N GLY A 244 -3.08 -6.05 -26.58
CA GLY A 244 -3.44 -4.98 -27.49
C GLY A 244 -4.19 -3.83 -26.83
N THR A 245 -4.78 -2.97 -27.62
CA THR A 245 -5.55 -1.78 -27.17
C THR A 245 -7.06 -2.07 -27.03
N GLY A 246 -7.45 -3.34 -27.16
CA GLY A 246 -8.85 -3.74 -27.21
C GLY A 246 -9.51 -3.89 -25.85
N ALA A 247 -10.83 -3.79 -25.85
CA ALA A 247 -11.65 -4.16 -24.71
C ALA A 247 -12.02 -5.64 -24.78
N ALA A 248 -12.09 -6.30 -23.61
CA ALA A 248 -12.63 -7.65 -23.48
C ALA A 248 -14.10 -7.61 -23.08
N THR A 249 -14.87 -8.57 -23.58
CA THR A 249 -16.22 -8.83 -23.05
C THR A 249 -16.08 -9.64 -21.76
N ILE A 250 -16.46 -9.02 -20.66
CA ILE A 250 -16.45 -9.63 -19.33
C ILE A 250 -17.85 -10.14 -19.01
N ALA A 251 -17.96 -11.41 -18.65
CA ALA A 251 -19.22 -11.98 -18.15
C ALA A 251 -19.00 -12.53 -16.75
N VAL A 252 -19.72 -11.95 -15.77
CA VAL A 252 -19.70 -12.36 -14.37
C VAL A 252 -20.98 -13.11 -14.08
N THR A 253 -20.88 -14.38 -13.72
CA THR A 253 -22.02 -15.20 -13.27
C THR A 253 -21.98 -15.32 -11.75
N VAL A 254 -23.10 -14.99 -11.11
CA VAL A 254 -23.32 -15.13 -9.68
C VAL A 254 -24.05 -16.44 -9.43
N SER A 255 -23.57 -17.26 -8.49
CA SER A 255 -24.17 -18.58 -8.22
C SER A 255 -25.60 -18.52 -7.63
N GLU A 256 -25.95 -17.34 -7.10
CA GLU A 256 -27.23 -17.06 -6.46
C GLU A 256 -28.03 -16.02 -7.25
N THR A 257 -29.33 -16.03 -7.10
CA THR A 257 -30.20 -14.97 -7.66
C THR A 257 -29.92 -13.64 -6.95
N PHE A 258 -30.04 -12.56 -7.69
CA PHE A 258 -29.87 -11.20 -7.18
C PHE A 258 -30.77 -10.19 -7.91
N SER A 259 -31.04 -9.08 -7.25
CA SER A 259 -31.94 -8.04 -7.74
C SER A 259 -31.18 -6.86 -8.36
N THR A 260 -30.15 -6.39 -7.69
CA THR A 260 -29.42 -5.17 -8.05
C THR A 260 -27.93 -5.41 -8.15
N TYR A 261 -27.26 -4.59 -8.95
CA TYR A 261 -25.81 -4.54 -9.00
C TYR A 261 -25.32 -3.12 -9.23
N LYS A 262 -24.10 -2.86 -8.79
CA LYS A 262 -23.39 -1.59 -9.05
C LYS A 262 -21.98 -1.93 -9.52
N LEU A 263 -21.57 -1.32 -10.63
CA LEU A 263 -20.20 -1.39 -11.13
C LEU A 263 -19.53 -0.04 -10.89
N SER A 264 -18.42 -0.04 -10.20
CA SER A 264 -17.62 1.15 -9.88
C SER A 264 -16.17 0.98 -10.38
N PRO A 265 -15.42 2.07 -10.67
CA PRO A 265 -15.85 3.46 -10.58
C PRO A 265 -16.85 3.85 -11.66
N LYS A 266 -17.83 4.67 -11.30
CA LYS A 266 -18.82 5.22 -12.24
C LYS A 266 -18.18 6.09 -13.33
N SER A 267 -17.05 6.70 -13.04
CA SER A 267 -16.25 7.51 -13.96
C SER A 267 -15.86 6.75 -15.23
N ARG A 268 -15.77 5.42 -15.15
CA ARG A 268 -15.43 4.57 -16.31
C ARG A 268 -16.57 4.44 -17.30
N GLN A 269 -17.80 4.88 -16.96
CA GLN A 269 -18.99 4.90 -17.82
C GLN A 269 -19.26 3.54 -18.51
N ILE A 270 -18.94 2.45 -17.84
CA ILE A 270 -19.12 1.09 -18.35
C ILE A 270 -20.58 0.71 -18.26
N SER A 271 -21.21 0.46 -19.41
CA SER A 271 -22.57 -0.04 -19.50
C SER A 271 -22.58 -1.56 -19.35
N ALA A 272 -23.28 -2.06 -18.34
CA ALA A 272 -23.44 -3.48 -18.10
C ALA A 272 -24.90 -3.92 -18.30
N THR A 273 -25.08 -5.17 -18.75
CA THR A 273 -26.40 -5.79 -18.94
C THR A 273 -26.52 -7.01 -18.04
N LYS A 274 -27.73 -7.21 -17.46
CA LYS A 274 -28.07 -8.39 -16.65
C LYS A 274 -28.97 -9.32 -17.44
N SER A 275 -28.60 -10.60 -17.51
CA SER A 275 -29.44 -11.67 -18.07
C SER A 275 -29.38 -12.87 -17.13
N GLY A 276 -30.50 -13.20 -16.50
CA GLY A 276 -30.52 -14.21 -15.43
C GLY A 276 -29.58 -13.81 -14.29
N ASN A 277 -28.64 -14.68 -13.97
CA ASN A 277 -27.62 -14.45 -12.94
C ASN A 277 -26.27 -13.95 -13.52
N THR A 278 -26.23 -13.57 -14.79
CA THR A 278 -25.02 -13.09 -15.47
C THR A 278 -25.09 -11.61 -15.74
N ILE A 279 -24.00 -10.90 -15.39
CA ILE A 279 -23.74 -9.49 -15.70
C ILE A 279 -22.67 -9.44 -16.78
N THR A 280 -22.96 -8.79 -17.91
CA THR A 280 -22.04 -8.70 -19.06
C THR A 280 -21.75 -7.25 -19.39
N PHE A 281 -20.49 -6.93 -19.61
CA PHE A 281 -20.01 -5.60 -20.03
C PHE A 281 -18.71 -5.71 -20.81
N SER A 282 -18.32 -4.62 -21.46
CA SER A 282 -17.04 -4.50 -22.16
C SER A 282 -16.11 -3.58 -21.37
N SER A 283 -14.86 -3.99 -21.19
CA SER A 283 -13.84 -3.17 -20.51
C SER A 283 -12.46 -3.38 -21.12
N GLY A 284 -11.73 -2.29 -21.33
CA GLY A 284 -10.28 -2.32 -21.46
C GLY A 284 -9.58 -2.52 -20.13
N PRO A 285 -8.24 -2.31 -20.06
CA PRO A 285 -7.52 -2.31 -18.80
C PRO A 285 -8.15 -1.33 -17.81
N ASN A 286 -8.62 -1.84 -16.67
CA ASN A 286 -9.31 -1.08 -15.62
C ASN A 286 -9.33 -1.87 -14.32
N TYR A 287 -9.43 -1.18 -13.20
CA TYR A 287 -9.72 -1.77 -11.91
C TYR A 287 -11.16 -1.46 -11.52
N LEU A 288 -11.96 -2.51 -11.40
CA LEU A 288 -13.39 -2.41 -11.22
C LEU A 288 -13.84 -3.11 -9.94
N ILE A 289 -14.88 -2.58 -9.33
CA ILE A 289 -15.54 -3.14 -8.15
C ILE A 289 -16.98 -3.43 -8.53
N LEU A 290 -17.38 -4.69 -8.42
CA LEU A 290 -18.75 -5.12 -8.60
C LEU A 290 -19.37 -5.43 -7.22
N GLN A 291 -20.43 -4.69 -6.89
CA GLN A 291 -21.30 -4.94 -5.77
C GLN A 291 -22.60 -5.56 -6.27
N VAL A 292 -22.98 -6.72 -5.72
CA VAL A 292 -24.23 -7.41 -6.07
C VAL A 292 -25.09 -7.53 -4.82
N ASP A 293 -26.23 -6.84 -4.76
CA ASP A 293 -27.05 -6.72 -3.55
C ASP A 293 -26.15 -6.42 -2.31
N SER A 294 -26.31 -7.21 -1.25
CA SER A 294 -25.47 -7.14 -0.05
C SER A 294 -24.38 -8.23 0.01
N LYS A 295 -24.06 -8.86 -1.14
CA LYS A 295 -23.06 -9.91 -1.22
C LYS A 295 -21.65 -9.34 -1.11
N GLU A 296 -20.68 -10.23 -0.85
CA GLU A 296 -19.26 -9.90 -0.85
C GLU A 296 -18.83 -9.21 -2.15
N LEU A 297 -17.93 -8.24 -2.05
CA LEU A 297 -17.44 -7.48 -3.21
C LEU A 297 -16.63 -8.40 -4.15
N LEU A 298 -16.73 -8.10 -5.45
CA LEU A 298 -15.86 -8.70 -6.45
C LEU A 298 -15.01 -7.62 -7.10
N PHE A 299 -13.69 -7.78 -7.05
CA PHE A 299 -12.73 -6.94 -7.76
C PHE A 299 -12.36 -7.60 -9.08
N ILE A 300 -12.43 -6.83 -10.17
CA ILE A 300 -12.06 -7.26 -11.51
C ILE A 300 -10.89 -6.38 -11.94
N LEU A 301 -9.69 -6.97 -11.87
CA LEU A 301 -8.44 -6.26 -12.00
C LEU A 301 -7.82 -6.60 -13.37
N LEU A 302 -7.96 -5.70 -14.32
CA LEU A 302 -7.52 -5.87 -15.70
C LEU A 302 -6.36 -4.92 -15.99
N ASP A 303 -5.16 -5.46 -16.15
CA ASP A 303 -3.99 -4.72 -16.61
C ASP A 303 -3.88 -4.72 -18.13
N ALA A 304 -3.09 -3.81 -18.67
CA ALA A 304 -2.53 -3.98 -19.98
C ALA A 304 -1.48 -5.12 -19.99
N GLU A 305 -1.33 -5.76 -21.12
CA GLU A 305 -0.27 -6.77 -21.29
C GLU A 305 1.11 -6.16 -21.02
N GLU A 306 1.99 -6.95 -20.43
CA GLU A 306 3.36 -6.54 -20.18
C GLU A 306 4.14 -6.35 -21.48
N THR A 307 4.92 -5.30 -21.54
CA THR A 307 5.81 -5.05 -22.67
C THR A 307 7.14 -5.76 -22.43
N ASN A 308 7.47 -6.73 -23.27
CA ASN A 308 8.71 -7.50 -23.22
C ASN A 308 9.01 -8.10 -21.82
N PRO A 309 8.09 -8.91 -21.24
CA PRO A 309 8.38 -9.60 -20.00
C PRO A 309 9.60 -10.52 -20.15
N PRO A 310 10.43 -10.72 -19.12
CA PRO A 310 11.56 -11.64 -19.21
C PRO A 310 11.08 -13.08 -19.30
N HIS A 311 11.82 -13.90 -20.07
CA HIS A 311 11.53 -15.32 -20.24
C HIS A 311 12.66 -16.19 -19.72
N VAL A 312 12.32 -17.38 -19.25
CA VAL A 312 13.32 -18.40 -18.91
C VAL A 312 14.08 -18.80 -20.18
N GLY A 313 15.40 -18.64 -20.16
CA GLY A 313 16.27 -18.86 -21.33
C GLY A 313 16.85 -17.57 -21.92
N ASP A 314 16.33 -16.41 -21.58
CA ASP A 314 16.93 -15.14 -21.94
C ASP A 314 18.33 -15.01 -21.30
N ALA A 315 19.25 -14.38 -22.02
CA ALA A 315 20.66 -14.31 -21.62
C ALA A 315 20.91 -13.63 -20.26
N ASN A 316 20.03 -12.71 -19.88
CA ASN A 316 20.09 -11.95 -18.62
C ASN A 316 19.17 -12.50 -17.53
N VAL A 317 18.49 -13.63 -17.77
CA VAL A 317 17.53 -14.25 -16.85
C VAL A 317 18.12 -15.48 -16.18
N LYS A 318 17.97 -15.55 -14.86
CA LYS A 318 18.20 -16.71 -14.03
C LYS A 318 16.91 -17.17 -13.41
N SER A 319 16.52 -18.41 -13.61
CA SER A 319 15.28 -18.95 -13.03
C SER A 319 15.49 -19.39 -11.58
N LEU A 320 14.51 -19.12 -10.72
CA LEU A 320 14.50 -19.68 -9.36
C LEU A 320 14.42 -21.21 -9.37
N ALA A 321 13.86 -21.82 -10.40
CA ALA A 321 13.82 -23.27 -10.58
C ALA A 321 15.22 -23.91 -10.60
N ASP A 322 16.25 -23.16 -11.02
CA ASP A 322 17.65 -23.64 -11.05
C ASP A 322 18.24 -23.88 -9.65
N TYR A 323 17.59 -23.34 -8.61
CA TYR A 323 18.04 -23.45 -7.20
C TYR A 323 17.34 -24.58 -6.43
N THR A 324 16.55 -25.41 -7.08
CA THR A 324 15.82 -26.52 -6.43
C THR A 324 15.01 -26.04 -5.22
N VAL A 325 14.18 -25.02 -5.43
CA VAL A 325 13.35 -24.40 -4.39
C VAL A 325 11.99 -25.09 -4.35
N ASP A 326 11.48 -25.36 -3.15
CA ASP A 326 10.10 -25.83 -2.97
C ASP A 326 9.11 -24.74 -3.39
N ASN A 327 8.30 -25.01 -4.39
CA ASN A 327 7.28 -24.13 -4.93
C ASN A 327 5.86 -24.55 -4.58
N THR A 328 5.70 -25.47 -3.60
CA THR A 328 4.40 -25.91 -3.09
C THR A 328 3.95 -25.13 -1.87
N GLY A 329 4.89 -24.39 -1.24
CA GLY A 329 4.67 -23.66 0.01
C GLY A 329 4.77 -24.51 1.27
N ALA A 330 5.18 -25.78 1.16
CA ALA A 330 5.27 -26.70 2.29
C ALA A 330 6.47 -26.41 3.20
N THR A 331 7.57 -25.88 2.66
CA THR A 331 8.79 -25.61 3.40
C THR A 331 9.22 -24.15 3.31
N LEU A 332 9.93 -23.69 4.36
CA LEU A 332 10.55 -22.36 4.36
C LEU A 332 11.73 -22.33 3.38
N VAL A 333 11.69 -21.41 2.41
CA VAL A 333 12.71 -21.32 1.35
C VAL A 333 13.47 -19.99 1.33
N THR A 334 13.36 -19.19 2.38
CA THR A 334 13.98 -17.85 2.49
C THR A 334 15.46 -17.86 2.11
N SER A 335 16.26 -18.76 2.68
CA SER A 335 17.71 -18.81 2.45
C SER A 335 18.09 -19.15 1.01
N LYS A 336 17.32 -20.01 0.36
CA LYS A 336 17.55 -20.36 -1.04
C LYS A 336 17.23 -19.21 -2.00
N ILE A 337 16.07 -18.55 -1.77
CA ILE A 337 15.69 -17.37 -2.56
C ILE A 337 16.67 -16.22 -2.29
N GLN A 338 17.08 -16.00 -1.05
CA GLN A 338 18.07 -14.97 -0.72
C GLN A 338 19.43 -15.23 -1.40
N SER A 339 19.84 -16.49 -1.50
CA SER A 339 21.05 -16.86 -2.24
C SER A 339 20.93 -16.57 -3.74
N ALA A 340 19.76 -16.82 -4.33
CA ALA A 340 19.46 -16.46 -5.72
C ALA A 340 19.47 -14.94 -5.95
N ILE A 341 18.87 -14.17 -5.03
CA ILE A 341 18.90 -12.70 -5.04
C ILE A 341 20.34 -12.19 -5.00
N ASN A 342 21.13 -12.71 -4.06
CA ASN A 342 22.54 -12.32 -3.92
C ASN A 342 23.37 -12.64 -5.19
N ALA A 343 23.08 -13.76 -5.85
CA ALA A 343 23.74 -14.16 -7.09
C ALA A 343 23.33 -13.31 -8.31
N ALA A 344 22.11 -12.79 -8.33
CA ALA A 344 21.63 -11.93 -9.41
C ALA A 344 22.16 -10.50 -9.33
N SER A 345 22.52 -10.03 -8.13
CA SER A 345 22.97 -8.64 -7.93
C SER A 345 24.26 -8.32 -8.70
N GLY A 346 24.18 -7.41 -9.66
CA GLY A 346 25.31 -6.97 -10.47
C GLY A 346 25.87 -8.02 -11.43
N ALA A 347 25.21 -9.16 -11.58
CA ALA A 347 25.59 -10.22 -12.51
C ALA A 347 25.14 -9.90 -13.95
N THR A 348 25.67 -10.64 -14.92
CA THR A 348 25.15 -10.60 -16.30
C THR A 348 23.69 -11.11 -16.33
N GLN A 349 23.40 -12.19 -15.60
CA GLN A 349 22.04 -12.65 -15.34
C GLN A 349 21.47 -11.94 -14.11
N ASN A 350 21.09 -10.70 -14.29
CA ASN A 350 20.62 -9.82 -13.21
C ASN A 350 19.09 -9.83 -13.01
N ILE A 351 18.37 -10.65 -13.76
CA ILE A 351 16.94 -10.87 -13.58
C ILE A 351 16.73 -12.23 -12.90
N LEU A 352 16.23 -12.20 -11.66
CA LEU A 352 15.76 -13.41 -10.99
C LEU A 352 14.30 -13.65 -11.34
N TYR A 353 14.02 -14.62 -12.18
CA TYR A 353 12.68 -15.04 -12.57
C TYR A 353 12.12 -16.03 -11.56
N VAL A 354 11.00 -15.67 -10.93
CA VAL A 354 10.27 -16.53 -10.00
C VAL A 354 9.09 -17.16 -10.75
N PRO A 355 9.14 -18.45 -11.07
CA PRO A 355 8.07 -19.12 -11.81
C PRO A 355 6.80 -19.30 -10.97
N PRO A 356 5.66 -19.65 -11.61
CA PRO A 356 4.43 -19.97 -10.89
C PRO A 356 4.65 -20.99 -9.77
N GLY A 357 4.05 -20.76 -8.62
CA GLY A 357 4.19 -21.59 -7.43
C GLY A 357 3.98 -20.79 -6.16
N LYS A 358 3.87 -21.47 -5.03
CA LYS A 358 3.81 -20.87 -3.70
C LYS A 358 5.14 -21.07 -2.98
N TYR A 359 5.73 -19.99 -2.52
CA TYR A 359 7.03 -19.97 -1.86
C TYR A 359 6.88 -19.40 -0.46
N THR A 360 6.97 -20.25 0.57
CA THR A 360 6.91 -19.80 1.95
C THR A 360 8.25 -19.19 2.35
N VAL A 361 8.23 -17.89 2.71
CA VAL A 361 9.41 -17.09 3.01
C VAL A 361 9.23 -16.28 4.29
N GLY A 362 10.34 -15.96 4.92
CA GLY A 362 10.45 -14.85 5.86
C GLY A 362 10.80 -13.55 5.12
N GLU A 363 11.71 -12.74 5.73
CA GLU A 363 12.14 -11.48 5.13
C GLU A 363 13.17 -11.72 4.01
N LEU A 364 12.93 -11.16 2.83
CA LEU A 364 13.83 -11.18 1.68
C LEU A 364 14.40 -9.78 1.41
N TRP A 365 15.72 -9.69 1.25
CA TRP A 365 16.43 -8.45 1.01
C TRP A 365 16.90 -8.36 -0.44
N LEU A 366 16.27 -7.50 -1.23
CA LEU A 366 16.72 -7.23 -2.59
C LEU A 366 18.05 -6.47 -2.58
N LYS A 367 18.76 -6.51 -3.69
CA LYS A 367 20.09 -5.91 -3.86
C LYS A 367 20.10 -4.93 -5.02
N SER A 368 21.10 -4.06 -5.05
CA SER A 368 21.28 -3.10 -6.15
C SER A 368 21.51 -3.78 -7.49
N ASN A 369 21.10 -3.11 -8.55
CA ASN A 369 21.36 -3.49 -9.94
C ASN A 369 20.81 -4.87 -10.31
N MET A 370 19.59 -5.18 -9.86
CA MET A 370 18.90 -6.41 -10.21
C MET A 370 17.40 -6.18 -10.45
N THR A 371 16.78 -7.13 -11.07
CA THR A 371 15.33 -7.26 -11.16
C THR A 371 14.89 -8.58 -10.55
N MET A 372 13.89 -8.52 -9.66
CA MET A 372 13.11 -9.69 -9.25
C MET A 372 11.80 -9.66 -10.04
N TYR A 373 11.58 -10.67 -10.86
CA TYR A 373 10.37 -10.81 -11.65
C TYR A 373 9.51 -11.96 -11.14
N LEU A 374 8.31 -11.63 -10.70
CA LEU A 374 7.32 -12.59 -10.23
C LEU A 374 6.35 -12.91 -11.39
N ALA A 375 6.50 -14.11 -11.96
CA ALA A 375 5.58 -14.55 -13.00
C ALA A 375 4.13 -14.61 -12.50
N CYS A 376 3.17 -14.44 -13.40
CA CYS A 376 1.77 -14.67 -13.06
C CYS A 376 1.56 -16.08 -12.50
N GLY A 377 0.90 -16.20 -11.33
CA GLY A 377 0.79 -17.46 -10.60
C GLY A 377 1.89 -17.72 -9.56
N ALA A 378 2.91 -16.85 -9.46
CA ALA A 378 3.89 -16.90 -8.38
C ALA A 378 3.36 -16.20 -7.13
N ILE A 379 3.52 -16.81 -5.96
CA ILE A 379 3.15 -16.24 -4.66
C ILE A 379 4.37 -16.31 -3.73
N LEU A 380 4.86 -15.18 -3.27
CA LEU A 380 5.73 -15.12 -2.08
C LEU A 380 4.83 -15.02 -0.85
N TYR A 381 4.83 -16.06 -0.04
CA TYR A 381 3.92 -16.22 1.10
C TYR A 381 4.68 -16.13 2.41
N GLY A 382 4.28 -15.20 3.28
CA GLY A 382 4.91 -14.98 4.58
C GLY A 382 4.79 -16.18 5.52
N SER A 383 5.89 -16.56 6.16
CA SER A 383 5.90 -17.53 7.25
C SER A 383 5.02 -17.06 8.41
N SER A 384 4.36 -17.96 9.08
CA SER A 384 3.64 -17.68 10.34
C SER A 384 4.57 -17.59 11.56
N ASN A 385 5.83 -17.98 11.42
CA ASN A 385 6.83 -17.87 12.47
C ASN A 385 7.56 -16.52 12.38
N THR A 386 7.38 -15.66 13.38
CA THR A 386 7.98 -14.32 13.43
C THR A 386 9.50 -14.33 13.41
N GLY A 387 10.14 -15.39 13.90
CA GLY A 387 11.59 -15.57 13.84
C GLY A 387 12.18 -15.67 12.44
N ASP A 388 11.36 -16.00 11.45
CA ASP A 388 11.79 -16.11 10.05
C ASP A 388 11.97 -14.74 9.37
N PHE A 389 11.50 -13.66 10.01
CA PHE A 389 11.61 -12.28 9.52
C PHE A 389 12.90 -11.56 10.01
N ASN A 390 13.83 -12.26 10.59
CA ASN A 390 15.06 -11.69 11.17
C ASN A 390 16.31 -12.14 10.40
N THR A 391 16.32 -11.97 9.08
CA THR A 391 17.40 -12.49 8.21
C THR A 391 18.51 -11.50 7.89
N GLY A 392 18.42 -10.24 8.34
CA GLY A 392 19.42 -9.21 8.05
C GLY A 392 19.72 -8.29 9.23
N SER A 393 20.95 -7.78 9.28
CA SER A 393 21.32 -6.68 10.17
C SER A 393 21.15 -5.35 9.44
N GLY A 394 20.47 -4.40 10.03
CA GLY A 394 20.19 -3.10 9.46
C GLY A 394 18.68 -2.92 9.20
N GLY A 395 18.33 -1.85 8.55
CA GLY A 395 16.94 -1.44 8.39
C GLY A 395 16.49 -0.54 9.54
N ILE A 396 15.47 0.22 9.26
CA ILE A 396 15.01 1.27 10.17
C ILE A 396 13.69 0.83 10.78
N ASN A 397 13.52 1.02 12.07
CA ASN A 397 12.26 0.83 12.75
C ASN A 397 11.43 2.11 12.58
N ILE A 398 10.34 2.03 11.81
CA ILE A 398 9.36 3.09 11.67
C ILE A 398 8.06 2.59 12.28
N GLU A 399 7.47 3.32 13.20
CA GLU A 399 6.17 2.98 13.80
C GLU A 399 6.08 1.53 14.34
N GLY A 400 7.18 0.99 14.85
CA GLY A 400 7.25 -0.40 15.29
C GLY A 400 7.42 -1.43 14.17
N MET A 401 7.47 -1.01 12.92
CA MET A 401 7.75 -1.88 11.77
C MET A 401 9.25 -1.98 11.53
N GLN A 402 9.89 -2.93 12.14
CA GLN A 402 11.29 -3.23 11.85
C GLN A 402 11.44 -4.16 10.65
N HIS A 403 10.44 -4.98 10.34
CA HIS A 403 10.49 -6.07 9.37
C HIS A 403 9.56 -5.86 8.18
N SER A 404 9.81 -6.62 7.11
CA SER A 404 8.97 -6.66 5.92
C SER A 404 9.08 -8.02 5.21
N LEU A 405 8.14 -8.35 4.32
CA LEU A 405 8.29 -9.53 3.47
C LEU A 405 9.38 -9.31 2.42
N ILE A 406 9.35 -8.15 1.76
CA ILE A 406 10.39 -7.69 0.82
C ILE A 406 11.00 -6.40 1.34
N ARG A 407 12.31 -6.38 1.45
CA ARG A 407 13.07 -5.21 1.88
C ARG A 407 14.06 -4.74 0.82
N MET A 408 14.08 -3.45 0.61
CA MET A 408 15.03 -2.72 -0.25
C MET A 408 15.71 -1.65 0.63
N TYR A 409 16.89 -1.96 1.18
CA TYR A 409 17.58 -1.07 2.12
C TYR A 409 18.92 -0.61 1.56
N GLN A 410 19.08 0.70 1.39
CA GLN A 410 20.28 1.34 0.86
C GLN A 410 20.73 0.78 -0.50
N ILE A 411 19.76 0.56 -1.38
CA ILE A 411 20.03 0.00 -2.72
C ILE A 411 19.59 0.99 -3.82
N LYS A 412 20.03 0.71 -5.03
CA LYS A 412 19.70 1.50 -6.22
C LYS A 412 19.56 0.66 -7.48
N ASN A 413 18.84 1.22 -8.47
CA ASN A 413 18.65 0.57 -9.78
C ASN A 413 18.08 -0.84 -9.63
N THR A 414 16.99 -0.97 -8.88
CA THR A 414 16.41 -2.28 -8.56
C THR A 414 14.93 -2.29 -8.87
N ASN A 415 14.49 -3.39 -9.48
CA ASN A 415 13.10 -3.53 -9.88
C ASN A 415 12.47 -4.76 -9.23
N LEU A 416 11.19 -4.64 -8.91
CA LEU A 416 10.29 -5.73 -8.53
C LEU A 416 9.11 -5.71 -9.52
N LEU A 417 9.12 -6.62 -10.47
CA LEU A 417 8.23 -6.61 -11.63
C LEU A 417 7.41 -7.89 -11.74
N GLY A 418 6.43 -7.85 -12.59
CA GLY A 418 5.64 -9.01 -13.00
C GLY A 418 4.19 -8.97 -12.51
N ARG A 419 3.52 -10.10 -12.55
CA ARG A 419 2.10 -10.23 -12.22
C ARG A 419 1.84 -11.24 -11.09
N GLY A 420 2.87 -11.46 -10.26
CA GLY A 420 2.78 -12.32 -9.09
C GLY A 420 2.19 -11.62 -7.86
N VAL A 421 2.14 -12.37 -6.78
CA VAL A 421 1.49 -11.96 -5.52
C VAL A 421 2.51 -11.94 -4.39
N LEU A 422 2.49 -10.88 -3.60
CA LEU A 422 3.09 -10.83 -2.27
C LEU A 422 1.96 -10.97 -1.23
N ASP A 423 2.01 -12.02 -0.42
CA ASP A 423 1.05 -12.29 0.67
C ASP A 423 1.85 -12.45 1.96
N SER A 424 1.77 -11.49 2.87
CA SER A 424 2.60 -11.56 4.07
C SER A 424 2.02 -12.49 5.16
N ASN A 425 0.85 -13.09 4.94
CA ASN A 425 0.16 -13.86 5.98
C ASN A 425 -0.07 -13.00 7.25
N GLY A 426 -0.44 -11.76 7.03
CA GLY A 426 -0.42 -10.67 8.01
C GLY A 426 -1.30 -10.90 9.21
N VAL A 427 -2.46 -11.55 9.01
CA VAL A 427 -3.35 -11.95 10.12
C VAL A 427 -2.61 -12.85 11.11
N ALA A 428 -1.88 -13.85 10.62
CA ALA A 428 -1.16 -14.79 11.47
C ALA A 428 0.05 -14.14 12.14
N ILE A 429 0.88 -13.39 11.42
CA ILE A 429 2.10 -12.81 12.00
C ILE A 429 1.78 -11.67 12.97
N ARG A 430 0.73 -10.88 12.74
CA ARG A 430 0.32 -9.85 13.69
C ARG A 430 -0.28 -10.46 14.96
N ALA A 431 -1.05 -11.53 14.84
CA ALA A 431 -1.53 -12.29 16.00
C ALA A 431 -0.35 -12.88 16.82
N ALA A 432 0.77 -13.17 16.18
CA ALA A 432 2.02 -13.57 16.82
C ALA A 432 2.89 -12.40 17.33
N GLY A 433 2.39 -11.15 17.22
CA GLY A 433 3.04 -9.96 17.78
C GLY A 433 4.03 -9.27 16.84
N LEU A 434 4.03 -9.55 15.54
CA LEU A 434 4.93 -8.89 14.59
C LEU A 434 4.18 -7.89 13.71
N ASN A 435 4.61 -6.62 13.76
CA ASN A 435 4.25 -5.61 12.78
C ASN A 435 5.28 -5.61 11.65
N ALA A 436 4.86 -5.98 10.46
CA ALA A 436 5.70 -6.02 9.28
C ALA A 436 4.97 -5.45 8.06
N SER A 437 5.66 -4.63 7.29
CA SER A 437 5.17 -4.19 5.97
C SER A 437 5.28 -5.33 4.96
N LEU A 438 4.51 -5.29 3.90
CA LEU A 438 4.73 -6.19 2.75
C LEU A 438 5.97 -5.80 1.98
N LEU A 439 6.07 -4.54 1.61
CA LEU A 439 7.20 -3.98 0.86
C LEU A 439 7.76 -2.76 1.60
N LYS A 440 9.06 -2.76 1.87
CA LYS A 440 9.75 -1.67 2.52
C LYS A 440 10.95 -1.21 1.71
N ILE A 441 10.91 0.03 1.26
CA ILE A 441 11.94 0.69 0.44
C ILE A 441 12.57 1.78 1.30
N GLU A 442 13.81 1.59 1.76
CA GLU A 442 14.44 2.45 2.75
C GLU A 442 15.76 3.01 2.23
N GLN A 443 15.92 4.33 2.27
CA GLN A 443 17.15 5.04 1.88
C GLN A 443 17.68 4.58 0.52
N SER A 444 16.76 4.32 -0.42
CA SER A 444 17.04 3.73 -1.71
C SER A 444 16.70 4.68 -2.85
N SER A 445 17.21 4.43 -4.04
CA SER A 445 16.95 5.30 -5.19
C SER A 445 16.81 4.54 -6.51
N SER A 446 16.04 5.13 -7.43
CA SER A 446 15.79 4.54 -8.75
C SER A 446 15.21 3.12 -8.62
N ILE A 447 14.09 3.02 -7.93
CA ILE A 447 13.37 1.78 -7.67
C ILE A 447 12.08 1.76 -8.50
N THR A 448 11.82 0.63 -9.15
CA THR A 448 10.54 0.40 -9.85
C THR A 448 9.84 -0.83 -9.29
N VAL A 449 8.55 -0.67 -8.97
CA VAL A 449 7.63 -1.76 -8.65
C VAL A 449 6.50 -1.73 -9.67
N ASP A 450 6.30 -2.81 -10.43
CA ASP A 450 5.30 -2.84 -11.49
C ASP A 450 4.51 -4.15 -11.52
N GLY A 451 3.20 -4.03 -11.50
CA GLY A 451 2.25 -5.10 -11.79
C GLY A 451 1.87 -6.00 -10.62
N ILE A 452 2.53 -5.85 -9.50
CA ILE A 452 2.41 -6.75 -8.35
C ILE A 452 1.05 -6.60 -7.65
N VAL A 453 0.51 -7.73 -7.20
CA VAL A 453 -0.60 -7.78 -6.24
C VAL A 453 -0.03 -7.97 -4.84
N VAL A 454 -0.38 -7.09 -3.91
CA VAL A 454 0.00 -7.23 -2.50
C VAL A 454 -1.24 -7.43 -1.64
N ARG A 455 -1.14 -8.33 -0.65
CA ARG A 455 -2.29 -8.65 0.18
C ARG A 455 -1.91 -9.16 1.56
N ASP A 456 -2.84 -9.06 2.49
CA ASP A 456 -2.72 -9.57 3.86
C ASP A 456 -1.44 -9.08 4.56
N SER A 457 -1.23 -7.76 4.60
CA SER A 457 -0.17 -7.14 5.39
C SER A 457 -0.54 -7.11 6.87
N SER A 458 0.44 -7.27 7.75
CA SER A 458 0.20 -7.12 9.18
C SER A 458 0.18 -5.66 9.63
N TYR A 459 0.74 -4.76 8.84
CA TYR A 459 0.79 -3.32 9.09
C TYR A 459 0.73 -2.58 7.74
N TRP A 460 1.34 -1.41 7.55
CA TRP A 460 1.34 -0.70 6.27
C TRP A 460 1.78 -1.60 5.12
N ASN A 461 1.05 -1.60 4.03
CA ASN A 461 1.36 -2.50 2.91
C ASN A 461 2.69 -2.13 2.26
N THR A 462 2.85 -0.87 1.89
CA THR A 462 4.05 -0.39 1.21
C THR A 462 4.56 0.89 1.84
N LEU A 463 5.81 0.85 2.25
CA LEU A 463 6.52 1.97 2.86
C LEU A 463 7.73 2.35 2.02
N SER A 464 7.75 3.57 1.51
CA SER A 464 8.95 4.20 0.94
C SER A 464 9.49 5.22 1.94
N TYR A 465 10.63 4.95 2.55
CA TYR A 465 11.21 5.77 3.60
C TYR A 465 12.55 6.38 3.19
N ARG A 466 12.65 7.70 3.21
CA ARG A 466 13.86 8.45 2.85
C ARG A 466 14.46 8.01 1.51
N SER A 467 13.59 7.73 0.55
CA SER A 467 13.96 7.22 -0.75
C SER A 467 13.70 8.25 -1.84
N ASP A 468 14.41 8.13 -2.94
CA ASP A 468 14.32 9.06 -4.07
C ASP A 468 14.05 8.31 -5.38
N GLN A 469 13.23 8.89 -6.27
CA GLN A 469 12.89 8.30 -7.56
C GLN A 469 12.33 6.87 -7.41
N VAL A 470 11.29 6.72 -6.59
CA VAL A 470 10.55 5.46 -6.43
C VAL A 470 9.28 5.53 -7.28
N THR A 471 9.17 4.60 -8.23
CA THR A 471 7.97 4.43 -9.06
C THR A 471 7.27 3.13 -8.69
N ILE A 472 6.00 3.23 -8.32
CA ILE A 472 5.11 2.10 -8.04
C ILE A 472 3.96 2.22 -9.02
N GLN A 473 3.77 1.22 -9.88
CA GLN A 473 2.76 1.30 -10.92
C GLN A 473 2.05 -0.03 -11.19
N ASN A 474 0.86 0.04 -11.79
CA ASN A 474 0.01 -1.12 -12.01
C ASN A 474 -0.13 -1.96 -10.74
N TYR A 475 -0.38 -1.30 -9.60
CA TYR A 475 -0.21 -1.86 -8.27
C TYR A 475 -1.55 -2.14 -7.62
N LYS A 476 -1.72 -3.34 -7.08
CA LYS A 476 -2.99 -3.77 -6.49
C LYS A 476 -2.78 -4.12 -5.03
N VAL A 477 -3.39 -3.35 -4.13
CA VAL A 477 -3.44 -3.61 -2.70
C VAL A 477 -4.81 -4.17 -2.35
N ILE A 478 -4.84 -5.39 -1.80
CA ILE A 478 -6.06 -6.03 -1.30
C ILE A 478 -5.83 -6.39 0.16
N ASN A 479 -6.02 -5.42 1.03
CA ASN A 479 -5.81 -5.61 2.46
C ASN A 479 -6.93 -4.95 3.25
N CYS A 480 -7.51 -5.69 4.19
CA CYS A 480 -8.55 -5.16 5.04
C CYS A 480 -8.36 -5.60 6.49
N ARG A 481 -9.13 -5.00 7.36
CA ARG A 481 -9.09 -5.33 8.79
C ARG A 481 -9.60 -6.75 9.02
N PRO A 482 -8.82 -7.64 9.60
CA PRO A 482 -9.30 -8.98 9.91
C PRO A 482 -10.32 -9.04 11.06
N THR A 483 -10.38 -8.00 11.91
CA THR A 483 -11.41 -7.84 12.95
C THR A 483 -11.59 -6.37 13.28
N THR A 484 -12.75 -5.99 13.79
CA THR A 484 -13.22 -4.61 13.92
C THR A 484 -12.41 -3.71 14.87
N THR A 485 -11.48 -4.21 15.66
CA THR A 485 -10.86 -3.42 16.72
C THR A 485 -9.34 -3.49 16.85
N THR A 486 -8.68 -4.47 16.23
CA THR A 486 -7.26 -4.75 16.53
C THR A 486 -6.29 -4.59 15.39
N TYR A 487 -6.75 -4.36 14.16
CA TYR A 487 -5.91 -4.36 12.97
C TYR A 487 -6.13 -3.13 12.09
N ASN A 488 -6.02 -1.95 12.70
CA ASN A 488 -5.81 -0.69 12.00
C ASN A 488 -4.38 -0.65 11.41
N ASN A 489 -4.03 0.38 10.70
CA ASN A 489 -2.69 0.60 10.13
C ASN A 489 -2.37 -0.36 8.97
N THR A 490 -3.36 -0.68 8.16
CA THR A 490 -3.13 -1.39 6.90
C THR A 490 -3.23 -0.41 5.72
N ASP A 491 -2.46 0.68 5.85
CA ASP A 491 -2.34 1.73 4.84
C ASP A 491 -1.85 1.14 3.51
N GLY A 492 -2.24 1.72 2.39
CA GLY A 492 -1.92 1.21 1.07
C GLY A 492 -0.47 1.52 0.67
N VAL A 493 -0.18 2.80 0.42
CA VAL A 493 1.16 3.26 0.04
C VAL A 493 1.52 4.53 0.80
N ASP A 494 2.59 4.45 1.57
CA ASP A 494 3.13 5.53 2.37
C ASP A 494 4.49 5.98 1.83
N PHE A 495 4.55 7.21 1.34
CA PHE A 495 5.81 7.90 1.07
C PHE A 495 6.20 8.69 2.32
N VAL A 496 7.22 8.23 3.03
CA VAL A 496 7.68 8.84 4.27
C VAL A 496 9.03 9.49 4.04
N GLU A 497 9.10 10.81 4.20
CA GLU A 497 10.34 11.59 3.98
C GLU A 497 11.00 11.27 2.63
N SER A 498 10.21 10.95 1.61
CA SER A 498 10.67 10.53 0.29
C SER A 498 10.49 11.65 -0.74
N THR A 499 11.34 11.63 -1.77
CA THR A 499 11.33 12.62 -2.84
C THR A 499 11.13 11.98 -4.20
N ASN A 500 10.50 12.71 -5.14
CA ASN A 500 10.30 12.27 -6.52
C ASN A 500 9.63 10.88 -6.61
N GLY A 501 8.67 10.64 -5.70
CA GLY A 501 7.90 9.39 -5.65
C GLY A 501 6.69 9.43 -6.57
N THR A 502 6.39 8.32 -7.22
CA THR A 502 5.21 8.17 -8.08
C THR A 502 4.45 6.90 -7.76
N LEU A 503 3.16 7.04 -7.50
CA LEU A 503 2.20 5.93 -7.51
C LEU A 503 1.28 6.15 -8.72
N TYR A 504 1.28 5.22 -9.67
CA TYR A 504 0.53 5.33 -10.90
C TYR A 504 -0.29 4.06 -11.19
N ASN A 505 -1.52 4.23 -11.64
CA ASN A 505 -2.43 3.14 -11.97
C ASN A 505 -2.51 2.10 -10.84
N ALA A 506 -3.18 2.46 -9.73
CA ALA A 506 -3.27 1.60 -8.56
C ALA A 506 -4.71 1.31 -8.16
N PHE A 507 -4.91 0.12 -7.61
CA PHE A 507 -6.12 -0.31 -6.92
C PHE A 507 -5.83 -0.48 -5.43
N LEU A 508 -6.53 0.25 -4.58
CA LEU A 508 -6.27 0.29 -3.15
C LEU A 508 -7.53 -0.10 -2.36
N TYR A 509 -7.61 -1.37 -1.96
CA TYR A 509 -8.57 -1.86 -0.98
C TYR A 509 -7.85 -2.04 0.35
N THR A 510 -8.04 -1.11 1.29
CA THR A 510 -7.26 -1.02 2.52
C THR A 510 -8.14 -0.94 3.76
N GLY A 511 -7.64 -1.41 4.88
CA GLY A 511 -8.32 -1.30 6.17
C GLY A 511 -8.05 0.04 6.86
N ASP A 512 -7.05 0.79 6.40
CA ASP A 512 -6.71 2.14 6.84
C ASP A 512 -6.49 3.05 5.62
N ASP A 513 -5.63 4.06 5.69
CA ASP A 513 -5.47 5.08 4.66
C ASP A 513 -5.07 4.49 3.30
N GLY A 514 -5.58 5.05 2.21
CA GLY A 514 -5.23 4.60 0.87
C GLY A 514 -3.81 5.00 0.48
N MET A 515 -3.53 6.28 0.58
CA MET A 515 -2.24 6.92 0.28
C MET A 515 -1.95 7.92 1.39
N ALA A 516 -0.74 7.87 1.98
CA ALA A 516 -0.42 8.74 3.10
C ALA A 516 1.06 9.20 3.11
N PRO A 517 1.43 10.25 2.38
CA PRO A 517 2.68 10.97 2.62
C PRO A 517 2.83 11.40 4.09
N LYS A 518 3.99 11.11 4.71
CA LYS A 518 4.28 11.37 6.13
C LYS A 518 5.71 11.86 6.32
N ASN A 519 5.97 12.59 7.40
CA ASN A 519 7.31 12.90 7.89
C ASN A 519 7.44 12.42 9.34
N GLU A 520 8.43 11.61 9.64
CA GLU A 520 8.62 10.92 10.92
C GLU A 520 9.77 11.49 11.77
N ASP A 521 10.71 12.24 11.19
CA ASP A 521 11.91 12.71 11.88
C ASP A 521 11.77 14.15 12.39
N SER A 522 11.75 14.30 13.69
CA SER A 522 11.73 15.61 14.35
C SER A 522 12.96 16.47 14.09
N ASN A 523 14.09 15.88 13.72
CA ASN A 523 15.31 16.59 13.35
C ASN A 523 15.33 17.05 11.88
N GLY A 524 14.34 16.68 11.14
CA GLY A 524 13.83 16.96 9.82
C GLY A 524 14.69 17.72 8.83
N THR A 525 15.75 17.09 8.33
CA THR A 525 16.46 17.61 7.15
C THR A 525 15.94 17.01 5.85
N ILE A 526 15.21 15.90 5.92
CA ILE A 526 14.63 15.17 4.77
C ILE A 526 13.12 15.27 4.86
N ASN A 527 12.49 15.69 3.79
CA ASN A 527 11.06 16.01 3.76
C ASN A 527 10.40 15.35 2.56
N CYS A 528 9.10 15.11 2.65
CA CYS A 528 8.31 14.71 1.49
C CYS A 528 8.28 15.84 0.45
N LYS A 529 8.66 15.52 -0.80
CA LYS A 529 8.65 16.49 -1.88
C LYS A 529 8.45 15.83 -3.25
N ASN A 530 7.73 16.53 -4.15
CA ASN A 530 7.47 16.08 -5.52
C ASN A 530 6.88 14.67 -5.55
N LEU A 531 5.77 14.46 -4.86
CA LEU A 531 5.06 13.18 -4.85
C LEU A 531 3.84 13.24 -5.76
N MET A 532 3.71 12.25 -6.64
CA MET A 532 2.61 12.10 -7.56
C MET A 532 1.83 10.81 -7.29
N HIS A 533 0.54 10.92 -7.03
CA HIS A 533 -0.39 9.82 -6.91
C HIS A 533 -1.44 9.99 -8.01
N GLN A 534 -1.44 9.12 -9.02
CA GLN A 534 -2.24 9.33 -10.21
C GLN A 534 -2.91 8.04 -10.72
N HIS A 535 -4.13 8.16 -11.22
CA HIS A 535 -4.88 7.09 -11.86
C HIS A 535 -5.24 5.96 -10.89
N ILE A 536 -5.93 6.31 -9.81
CA ILE A 536 -6.09 5.42 -8.65
C ILE A 536 -7.55 5.15 -8.35
N VAL A 537 -7.85 3.91 -8.01
CA VAL A 537 -9.16 3.49 -7.47
C VAL A 537 -8.99 3.14 -6.00
N VAL A 538 -9.73 3.81 -5.12
CA VAL A 538 -9.68 3.61 -3.66
C VAL A 538 -11.00 3.10 -3.13
N TYR A 539 -10.93 2.09 -2.28
CA TYR A 539 -12.01 1.63 -1.43
C TYR A 539 -11.49 1.30 -0.04
N ASN A 540 -11.82 2.11 0.96
CA ASN A 540 -11.39 1.88 2.34
C ASN A 540 -12.41 2.37 3.37
N ASN A 541 -12.08 2.27 4.65
CA ASN A 541 -12.90 2.78 5.77
C ASN A 541 -12.19 3.94 6.51
N SER A 542 -11.02 4.39 6.06
CA SER A 542 -10.27 5.50 6.63
C SER A 542 -10.20 6.67 5.64
N VAL A 543 -9.04 7.09 5.22
CA VAL A 543 -8.88 8.23 4.32
C VAL A 543 -8.44 7.77 2.93
N GLY A 544 -9.09 8.29 1.90
CA GLY A 544 -8.73 8.00 0.51
C GLY A 544 -7.38 8.60 0.14
N CYS A 545 -7.29 9.93 0.16
CA CYS A 545 -6.09 10.71 -0.11
C CYS A 545 -5.71 11.50 1.16
N LYS A 546 -4.60 11.18 1.80
CA LYS A 546 -4.17 11.77 3.07
C LYS A 546 -2.78 12.38 2.99
N ILE A 547 -2.52 13.44 3.73
CA ILE A 547 -1.20 13.91 4.13
C ILE A 547 -1.15 13.91 5.66
N GLY A 548 -0.16 13.25 6.20
CA GLY A 548 0.01 13.05 7.65
C GLY A 548 -0.49 11.66 8.09
N THR A 549 -0.74 11.38 9.35
CA THR A 549 -0.80 12.31 10.50
C THR A 549 0.59 12.81 10.94
N ASN A 550 1.64 12.00 10.78
CA ASN A 550 2.99 12.38 11.13
C ASN A 550 3.53 13.38 10.11
N SER A 551 3.94 14.53 10.60
CA SER A 551 4.35 15.69 9.80
C SER A 551 5.46 16.47 10.49
N MET A 552 6.40 15.74 11.09
CA MET A 552 7.58 16.31 11.73
C MET A 552 8.51 16.93 10.68
N GLY A 553 9.49 17.74 11.10
CA GLY A 553 10.45 18.34 10.19
C GLY A 553 10.02 19.69 9.64
N GLN A 554 10.54 20.07 8.46
CA GLN A 554 10.41 21.43 7.94
C GLN A 554 9.26 21.58 6.95
N SER A 555 9.11 20.65 6.03
CA SER A 555 8.12 20.79 4.97
C SER A 555 7.60 19.46 4.40
N MET A 556 6.40 19.54 3.85
CA MET A 556 5.80 18.56 2.93
C MET A 556 5.31 19.39 1.74
N ASP A 557 5.98 19.28 0.59
CA ASP A 557 5.82 20.22 -0.51
C ASP A 557 5.58 19.53 -1.85
N SER A 558 4.75 20.13 -2.69
CA SER A 558 4.48 19.64 -4.05
C SER A 558 3.97 18.20 -4.07
N ILE A 559 2.88 17.96 -3.36
CA ILE A 559 2.20 16.65 -3.28
C ILE A 559 0.93 16.72 -4.11
N THR A 560 0.80 15.81 -5.07
CA THR A 560 -0.34 15.79 -5.99
C THR A 560 -1.08 14.45 -5.93
N PHE A 561 -2.40 14.53 -5.77
CA PHE A 561 -3.34 13.46 -6.00
C PHE A 561 -4.15 13.81 -7.23
N LYS A 562 -4.03 13.01 -8.28
CA LYS A 562 -4.64 13.30 -9.59
C LYS A 562 -5.36 12.09 -10.16
N ASP A 563 -6.53 12.32 -10.75
CA ASP A 563 -7.34 11.28 -11.37
C ASP A 563 -7.58 10.09 -10.41
N VAL A 564 -8.26 10.40 -9.29
CA VAL A 564 -8.56 9.42 -8.25
C VAL A 564 -10.06 9.19 -8.17
N ASP A 565 -10.46 7.93 -8.24
CA ASP A 565 -11.82 7.47 -7.97
C ASP A 565 -11.91 6.96 -6.53
N VAL A 566 -12.50 7.73 -5.65
CA VAL A 566 -12.82 7.32 -4.28
C VAL A 566 -14.18 6.64 -4.31
N VAL A 567 -14.20 5.33 -4.54
CA VAL A 567 -15.44 4.54 -4.60
C VAL A 567 -16.09 4.47 -3.22
N LYS A 568 -15.28 4.35 -2.18
CA LYS A 568 -15.67 4.51 -0.79
C LYS A 568 -14.47 4.91 0.07
N ALA A 569 -14.69 5.82 1.02
CA ALA A 569 -13.76 6.13 2.10
C ALA A 569 -14.51 6.60 3.35
N GLY A 570 -13.88 6.57 4.50
CA GLY A 570 -14.36 7.26 5.70
C GLY A 570 -14.34 8.77 5.47
N ARG A 571 -13.19 9.29 4.96
CA ARG A 571 -12.97 10.66 4.49
C ARG A 571 -12.28 10.62 3.14
N ALA A 572 -12.66 11.48 2.21
CA ALA A 572 -12.13 11.36 0.85
C ALA A 572 -10.74 12.02 0.69
N MET A 573 -10.59 13.27 1.10
CA MET A 573 -9.37 14.08 0.97
C MET A 573 -9.05 14.74 2.31
N THR A 574 -7.82 14.54 2.82
CA THR A 574 -7.48 14.99 4.17
C THR A 574 -6.04 15.47 4.26
N ILE A 575 -5.83 16.60 4.94
CA ILE A 575 -4.54 17.03 5.47
C ILE A 575 -4.70 17.10 7.00
N GLU A 576 -4.04 16.19 7.69
CA GLU A 576 -4.00 16.08 9.15
C GLU A 576 -2.53 16.08 9.61
N ALA A 577 -1.83 17.16 9.32
CA ALA A 577 -0.42 17.33 9.62
C ALA A 577 -0.28 18.13 10.91
N TYR A 578 -0.31 17.46 12.05
CA TYR A 578 -0.38 18.08 13.38
C TYR A 578 0.97 18.39 14.01
N ASP A 579 2.09 18.23 13.31
CA ASP A 579 3.42 18.52 13.85
C ASP A 579 3.97 19.85 13.32
N THR A 580 5.26 19.89 12.97
CA THR A 580 5.99 21.14 12.71
C THR A 580 6.07 21.53 11.26
N ALA A 581 5.79 20.61 10.33
CA ALA A 581 6.00 20.84 8.90
C ALA A 581 5.06 21.92 8.33
N VAL A 582 5.59 22.68 7.39
CA VAL A 582 4.80 23.49 6.47
C VAL A 582 4.32 22.55 5.34
N VAL A 583 3.02 22.34 5.23
CA VAL A 583 2.42 21.63 4.10
C VAL A 583 2.06 22.64 3.03
N SER A 584 2.64 22.52 1.84
CA SER A 584 2.48 23.52 0.77
C SER A 584 2.35 22.93 -0.61
N ASN A 585 1.75 23.69 -1.53
CA ASN A 585 1.59 23.30 -2.93
C ASN A 585 0.94 21.91 -3.08
N THR A 586 -0.11 21.66 -2.29
CA THR A 586 -0.85 20.39 -2.37
C THR A 586 -1.96 20.50 -3.40
N THR A 587 -2.05 19.51 -4.27
CA THR A 587 -3.06 19.48 -5.34
C THR A 587 -3.92 18.21 -5.26
N PHE A 588 -5.23 18.40 -5.22
CA PHE A 588 -6.24 17.37 -5.45
C PHE A 588 -6.94 17.71 -6.77
N GLU A 589 -6.63 16.97 -7.83
CA GLU A 589 -7.09 17.24 -9.20
C GLU A 589 -7.82 16.03 -9.78
N ASP A 590 -8.95 16.27 -10.43
CA ASP A 590 -9.75 15.21 -11.06
C ASP A 590 -10.16 14.11 -10.04
N ILE A 591 -10.66 14.52 -8.87
CA ILE A 591 -11.10 13.60 -7.82
C ILE A 591 -12.61 13.35 -7.91
N ARG A 592 -13.01 12.10 -7.93
CA ARG A 592 -14.41 11.68 -8.02
C ARG A 592 -14.78 10.82 -6.82
N VAL A 593 -15.73 11.26 -6.03
CA VAL A 593 -16.13 10.61 -4.77
C VAL A 593 -17.51 9.99 -4.95
N GLU A 594 -17.60 8.67 -4.95
CA GLU A 594 -18.90 7.98 -4.99
C GLU A 594 -19.52 7.82 -3.61
N ALA A 595 -18.69 7.62 -2.56
CA ALA A 595 -19.13 7.54 -1.19
C ALA A 595 -18.03 8.01 -0.22
N ALA A 596 -18.43 8.79 0.79
CA ALA A 596 -17.62 9.15 1.93
C ALA A 596 -18.51 9.07 3.18
N ASP A 597 -18.02 8.44 4.25
CA ASP A 597 -18.87 8.18 5.43
C ASP A 597 -19.04 9.44 6.29
N SER A 598 -18.05 10.35 6.31
CA SER A 598 -18.08 11.53 7.18
C SER A 598 -17.71 12.85 6.49
N MET A 599 -16.60 12.93 5.75
CA MET A 599 -16.11 14.18 5.18
C MET A 599 -15.66 14.02 3.74
N LEU A 600 -15.94 15.01 2.92
CA LEU A 600 -15.34 15.14 1.57
C LEU A 600 -13.93 15.69 1.66
N ILE A 601 -13.76 16.72 2.47
CA ILE A 601 -12.47 17.41 2.67
C ILE A 601 -12.30 17.65 4.15
N ASN A 602 -11.10 17.41 4.66
CA ASN A 602 -10.70 17.71 6.01
C ASN A 602 -9.30 18.30 6.05
N LEU A 603 -9.19 19.60 6.28
CA LEU A 603 -7.92 20.29 6.54
C LEU A 603 -7.95 20.71 8.01
N ALA A 604 -7.23 20.02 8.89
CA ALA A 604 -7.33 20.22 10.33
C ALA A 604 -5.98 20.42 11.00
N LEU A 605 -5.89 21.52 11.79
CA LEU A 605 -4.76 21.86 12.66
C LEU A 605 -5.18 22.00 14.13
N ASP A 606 -6.47 22.09 14.41
CA ASP A 606 -7.01 22.44 15.75
C ASP A 606 -7.43 21.23 16.59
N VAL A 607 -7.84 20.15 15.95
CA VAL A 607 -8.40 18.96 16.62
C VAL A 607 -7.57 17.71 16.26
N PRO A 608 -6.45 17.47 16.96
CA PRO A 608 -5.71 16.24 16.77
C PRO A 608 -6.51 15.05 17.31
N PRO A 609 -6.28 13.84 16.80
CA PRO A 609 -6.81 12.63 17.41
C PRO A 609 -6.35 12.49 18.87
N THR A 610 -7.14 11.80 19.68
CA THR A 610 -6.91 11.67 21.14
C THR A 610 -5.55 11.07 21.53
N TRP A 611 -4.94 10.35 20.62
CA TRP A 611 -3.62 9.72 20.80
C TRP A 611 -2.45 10.66 20.44
N ARG A 612 -2.75 11.91 20.01
CA ARG A 612 -1.72 12.86 19.58
C ARG A 612 -1.94 14.24 20.21
N THR A 613 -0.83 14.94 20.43
CA THR A 613 -0.87 16.35 20.85
C THR A 613 -0.71 17.22 19.61
N ALA A 614 -1.55 18.22 19.43
CA ALA A 614 -1.42 19.15 18.32
C ALA A 614 -0.10 19.91 18.42
N ALA A 615 0.62 19.99 17.31
CA ALA A 615 1.78 20.84 17.20
C ALA A 615 1.41 22.32 17.23
N ASP A 616 2.37 23.13 17.59
CA ASP A 616 2.15 24.57 17.77
C ASP A 616 2.72 25.41 16.61
N THR A 617 3.24 24.78 15.55
CA THR A 617 3.99 25.49 14.49
C THR A 617 3.67 25.12 13.04
N GLY A 618 3.01 24.00 12.80
CA GLY A 618 2.63 23.55 11.44
C GLY A 618 1.61 24.50 10.79
N VAL A 619 1.69 24.68 9.49
CA VAL A 619 0.73 25.49 8.73
C VAL A 619 0.45 24.82 7.37
N TYR A 620 -0.74 25.07 6.80
CA TYR A 620 -1.04 24.66 5.43
C TYR A 620 -1.09 25.90 4.53
N LYS A 621 -0.49 25.76 3.34
CA LYS A 621 -0.43 26.84 2.35
C LYS A 621 -0.68 26.30 0.96
N ASP A 622 -1.42 27.07 0.16
CA ASP A 622 -1.56 26.82 -1.27
C ASP A 622 -2.06 25.39 -1.56
N THR A 623 -3.28 25.09 -1.09
CA THR A 623 -3.97 23.82 -1.34
C THR A 623 -5.01 24.00 -2.45
N TYR A 624 -4.96 23.17 -3.47
CA TYR A 624 -5.77 23.29 -4.66
C TYR A 624 -6.71 22.09 -4.81
N PHE A 625 -8.01 22.35 -4.95
CA PHE A 625 -9.05 21.37 -5.28
C PHE A 625 -9.59 21.73 -6.67
N THR A 626 -9.20 20.94 -7.69
CA THR A 626 -9.54 21.21 -9.08
C THR A 626 -10.30 20.03 -9.68
N ASN A 627 -11.42 20.29 -10.33
CA ASN A 627 -12.27 19.26 -10.94
C ASN A 627 -12.69 18.16 -9.94
N VAL A 628 -13.14 18.56 -8.77
CA VAL A 628 -13.61 17.64 -7.74
C VAL A 628 -15.11 17.44 -7.85
N SER A 629 -15.56 16.19 -7.92
CA SER A 629 -16.97 15.84 -7.95
C SER A 629 -17.33 14.83 -6.87
N SER A 630 -18.49 14.98 -6.26
CA SER A 630 -19.01 14.06 -5.26
C SER A 630 -20.46 13.70 -5.49
N ASP A 631 -20.78 12.41 -5.43
CA ASP A 631 -22.14 11.88 -5.45
C ASP A 631 -22.86 12.06 -4.10
N VAL A 632 -22.11 12.36 -3.05
CA VAL A 632 -22.64 12.50 -1.69
C VAL A 632 -22.37 13.88 -1.13
N LYS A 633 -23.32 14.38 -0.35
CA LYS A 633 -23.16 15.64 0.39
C LYS A 633 -22.61 15.32 1.78
N GLN A 634 -21.32 15.59 1.99
CA GLN A 634 -20.62 15.41 3.25
C GLN A 634 -19.87 16.70 3.61
N VAL A 635 -19.27 16.74 4.79
CA VAL A 635 -18.63 17.93 5.35
C VAL A 635 -17.35 18.29 4.58
N VAL A 636 -17.19 19.58 4.31
CA VAL A 636 -15.94 20.24 3.92
C VAL A 636 -15.45 21.02 5.14
N SER A 637 -14.48 20.45 5.85
CA SER A 637 -13.95 21.01 7.10
C SER A 637 -12.59 21.65 6.87
N LEU A 638 -12.46 22.93 7.26
CA LEU A 638 -11.23 23.71 7.18
C LEU A 638 -10.98 24.39 8.53
N HIS A 639 -10.04 23.86 9.31
CA HIS A 639 -9.81 24.27 10.70
C HIS A 639 -8.35 24.57 10.98
N GLY A 640 -7.98 25.84 10.98
CA GLY A 640 -6.72 26.33 11.56
C GLY A 640 -6.80 26.36 13.10
N LYS A 641 -5.67 26.47 13.78
CA LYS A 641 -5.58 26.47 15.23
C LYS A 641 -5.47 27.87 15.85
N SER A 642 -4.74 28.76 15.18
CA SER A 642 -4.47 30.13 15.65
C SER A 642 -4.07 31.03 14.50
N SER A 643 -3.84 32.32 14.77
CA SER A 643 -3.35 33.27 13.75
C SER A 643 -1.97 32.93 13.18
N THR A 644 -1.20 32.08 13.86
CA THR A 644 0.16 31.64 13.43
C THR A 644 0.22 30.17 13.00
N VAL A 645 -0.73 29.37 13.45
CA VAL A 645 -0.90 27.96 13.06
C VAL A 645 -2.21 27.87 12.28
N ASN A 646 -2.14 28.20 11.01
CA ASN A 646 -3.31 28.49 10.19
C ASN A 646 -3.27 27.81 8.83
N ILE A 647 -4.36 27.95 8.11
CA ILE A 647 -4.53 27.48 6.75
C ILE A 647 -4.68 28.71 5.85
N THR A 648 -3.89 28.79 4.78
CA THR A 648 -3.95 29.90 3.83
C THR A 648 -3.90 29.39 2.39
N GLY A 649 -4.50 30.14 1.45
CA GLY A 649 -4.43 29.80 0.04
C GLY A 649 -5.15 28.50 -0.30
N VAL A 650 -6.40 28.32 0.17
CA VAL A 650 -7.24 27.20 -0.25
C VAL A 650 -8.05 27.60 -1.47
N HIS A 651 -7.87 26.87 -2.56
CA HIS A 651 -8.45 27.19 -3.85
C HIS A 651 -9.37 26.08 -4.34
N PHE A 652 -10.58 26.45 -4.74
CA PHE A 652 -11.56 25.57 -5.37
C PHE A 652 -11.81 25.98 -6.81
N SER A 653 -11.71 25.03 -7.74
CA SER A 653 -12.02 25.23 -9.15
C SER A 653 -12.81 24.03 -9.67
N ASN A 654 -14.00 24.28 -10.24
CA ASN A 654 -14.89 23.25 -10.73
C ASN A 654 -15.20 22.16 -9.69
N PHE A 655 -15.70 22.59 -8.53
CA PHE A 655 -16.14 21.72 -7.44
C PHE A 655 -17.64 21.46 -7.56
N THR A 656 -18.06 20.21 -7.57
CA THR A 656 -19.46 19.79 -7.70
C THR A 656 -19.86 18.80 -6.61
N VAL A 657 -21.08 18.94 -6.09
CA VAL A 657 -21.68 18.01 -5.14
C VAL A 657 -23.06 17.60 -5.66
N GLN A 658 -23.28 16.29 -5.83
CA GLN A 658 -24.53 15.75 -6.37
C GLN A 658 -24.93 16.39 -7.73
N GLY A 659 -23.91 16.64 -8.57
CA GLY A 659 -24.09 17.24 -9.90
C GLY A 659 -24.33 18.76 -9.90
N LYS A 660 -24.32 19.43 -8.75
CA LYS A 660 -24.48 20.88 -8.64
C LYS A 660 -23.13 21.56 -8.43
N ALA A 661 -22.87 22.59 -9.20
CA ALA A 661 -21.67 23.41 -9.03
C ALA A 661 -21.72 24.17 -7.71
N ILE A 662 -20.64 24.07 -6.94
CA ILE A 662 -20.42 24.81 -5.71
C ILE A 662 -19.60 26.05 -6.03
N THR A 663 -20.18 27.21 -5.86
CA THR A 663 -19.62 28.49 -6.31
C THR A 663 -19.16 29.39 -5.19
N SER A 664 -19.57 29.11 -3.96
CA SER A 664 -19.19 29.86 -2.74
C SER A 664 -19.35 29.01 -1.48
N GLN A 665 -18.76 29.46 -0.40
CA GLN A 665 -18.94 28.85 0.92
C GLN A 665 -20.33 29.07 1.54
N THR A 666 -21.16 29.89 0.94
CA THR A 666 -22.57 30.06 1.32
C THR A 666 -23.51 29.14 0.55
N ASP A 667 -22.98 28.37 -0.38
CA ASP A 667 -23.75 27.43 -1.17
C ASP A 667 -24.24 26.27 -0.30
N THR A 668 -25.56 26.12 -0.21
CA THR A 668 -26.21 25.12 0.66
C THR A 668 -26.15 23.71 0.11
N ASP A 669 -25.70 23.52 -1.11
CA ASP A 669 -25.50 22.19 -1.71
C ASP A 669 -24.21 21.53 -1.19
N ALA A 670 -23.29 22.26 -0.57
CA ALA A 670 -22.19 21.74 0.24
C ALA A 670 -22.45 21.93 1.74
N SER A 671 -21.78 21.15 2.59
CA SER A 671 -21.83 21.28 4.05
C SER A 671 -20.48 21.83 4.52
N TRP A 672 -20.44 23.12 4.84
CA TRP A 672 -19.22 23.82 5.21
C TRP A 672 -19.04 23.89 6.73
N ASP A 673 -17.83 23.62 7.19
CA ASP A 673 -17.38 23.77 8.57
C ASP A 673 -16.00 24.46 8.56
N ILE A 674 -15.99 25.77 8.67
CA ILE A 674 -14.79 26.61 8.50
C ILE A 674 -14.63 27.49 9.73
N ASN A 675 -13.46 27.44 10.39
CA ASN A 675 -13.17 28.30 11.51
C ASN A 675 -12.44 29.61 11.11
N ALA A 676 -12.18 30.47 12.08
CA ALA A 676 -11.63 31.81 11.88
C ALA A 676 -10.12 31.85 11.48
N TYR A 677 -9.48 30.70 11.37
CA TYR A 677 -8.03 30.61 11.10
C TYR A 677 -7.72 30.00 9.73
N VAL A 678 -8.63 30.21 8.77
CA VAL A 678 -8.51 29.77 7.38
C VAL A 678 -8.40 30.96 6.44
#